data_da658e52c40717cba0e00bf247e14c82
#
_entry.id   da658e52c40717cba0e00bf247e14c82
#
_cell.length_a   1.000
_cell.length_b   1.000
_cell.length_c   1.000
_cell.angle_alpha   90.00
_cell.angle_beta   90.00
_cell.angle_gamma   90.00
#
_symmetry.space_group_name_H-M   'P 1'
#
loop_
_entity.id
_entity.type
_entity.pdbx_description
1 polymer ?
#
loop_
_entity_poly.entity_id
_entity_poly.type
_entity_poly.pdbx_seq_one_letter_code
_entity_poly.pdbx_strand_id
1 'polypeptide(L)'
;MVNTSITLTPVKAPYPVADFLSSTASQQSKIAAACGSSREGPCSLPVHVALFFDGTNNNLYRDKEGVRVGAPGPDNKPTPIKSRPVTQEQADHSNVARLFLAFPNTKMNEGLFSFYMPGLGTPFPQIGELTETQEGKAFGKGGQPRIVWALLQVLNAVHVAIEGKVLYDEKTAGNLATSYDKKVGSTNTDVYGERTTITHKSWFSTYIDALANKLAKTSKPHIPTLTLSVFGFSRGAAEATAFCHMFDELLNQNTFAGIPAKICFLGVFDTVASIGGSSSVGRTTFVPSIFFDGHWSWANRILKPLPACVEAGRHFIASQEVRMNFPVTRLRSESTKFKEVYFPGMHSDVGGGYGPGDFGKGRGSQSSLVSQIPLAHMFKEAREHGVPFPPFSELEQAIKDDYEVNQDLASAWNAYTAELGNSGNILKRHMELYYRWRAARIKTLEQTTSFKAASAQAQQDMRDANRMLSGDLEALRYRETPEQRVGGDYPQAEKYSWRDQGRINAWHLSRAINRNELDAWEAWALKIFNDPKPLPPEVMRFFDDYIHDSFAGFYMAGEVTEYDRRVKVAQVVKQDRRRLEGFDLKVYDLAKKTEAAVNRKKASKELSSEEAALAAEAEYGTPYPIMTDEDTKDMRSAAITTQTMTRREGGGYIILRGNYPESGIIRRSIYEKELHRDPLAGVEADKNIAREEAFELVWSDDIQADLFLLAARDAGSHSPVEVANETEMA
;
A
#
# COMPACT_ATOMS: atom_id res chain seq x y z
N MET A 1 17.35 19.85 15.46
CA MET A 1 17.92 18.53 15.05
C MET A 1 16.72 17.67 14.71
N VAL A 2 16.67 17.11 13.52
CA VAL A 2 15.53 16.27 13.09
C VAL A 2 15.66 14.95 13.83
N ASN A 3 14.75 14.66 14.76
CA ASN A 3 14.66 13.34 15.37
C ASN A 3 14.30 12.32 14.30
N THR A 4 15.15 11.36 14.12
CA THR A 4 14.86 10.22 13.26
C THR A 4 13.81 9.34 13.94
N SER A 5 12.79 8.93 13.20
CA SER A 5 11.77 8.04 13.73
C SER A 5 12.40 6.72 14.18
N ILE A 6 12.05 6.28 15.39
CA ILE A 6 12.53 5.01 15.94
C ILE A 6 11.74 3.87 15.27
N THR A 7 12.48 2.87 14.78
CA THR A 7 11.89 1.69 14.16
C THR A 7 11.83 0.53 15.14
N LEU A 8 10.67 -0.04 15.33
CA LEU A 8 10.35 -1.06 16.32
C LEU A 8 9.65 -2.24 15.69
N THR A 9 9.64 -3.38 16.38
CA THR A 9 8.87 -4.57 15.99
C THR A 9 7.86 -4.90 17.09
N PRO A 10 6.59 -5.20 16.75
CA PRO A 10 5.60 -5.64 17.75
C PRO A 10 6.03 -6.98 18.36
N VAL A 11 5.84 -7.11 19.66
CA VAL A 11 6.31 -8.27 20.43
C VAL A 11 5.24 -9.32 20.61
N LYS A 12 3.96 -8.95 20.60
CA LYS A 12 2.87 -9.84 20.98
C LYS A 12 1.67 -9.74 20.03
N ALA A 13 1.06 -10.87 19.74
CA ALA A 13 -0.20 -10.91 19.00
C ALA A 13 -1.35 -10.33 19.84
N PRO A 14 -2.28 -9.59 19.25
CA PRO A 14 -3.47 -9.07 19.89
C PRO A 14 -4.53 -10.17 20.08
N TYR A 15 -4.29 -11.10 21.00
CA TYR A 15 -5.19 -12.24 21.24
C TYR A 15 -5.42 -12.49 22.74
N PRO A 16 -6.68 -12.66 23.18
CA PRO A 16 -7.90 -12.33 22.43
C PRO A 16 -7.97 -10.84 22.09
N VAL A 17 -8.48 -10.53 20.92
CA VAL A 17 -8.53 -9.14 20.42
C VAL A 17 -9.33 -8.22 21.34
N ALA A 18 -10.44 -8.71 21.90
CA ALA A 18 -11.26 -7.95 22.82
C ALA A 18 -10.50 -7.53 24.09
N ASP A 19 -9.66 -8.40 24.64
CA ASP A 19 -8.83 -8.10 25.80
C ASP A 19 -7.72 -7.10 25.43
N PHE A 20 -7.07 -7.31 24.30
CA PHE A 20 -6.04 -6.42 23.80
C PHE A 20 -6.55 -4.99 23.54
N LEU A 21 -7.76 -4.85 23.01
CA LEU A 21 -8.39 -3.55 22.71
C LEU A 21 -9.20 -2.99 23.90
N SER A 22 -9.30 -3.71 25.01
CA SER A 22 -9.90 -3.19 26.23
C SER A 22 -9.04 -2.06 26.80
N SER A 23 -9.70 -1.08 27.42
CA SER A 23 -9.01 0.05 28.05
C SER A 23 -9.36 0.08 29.53
N THR A 24 -8.36 0.25 30.39
CA THR A 24 -8.57 0.52 31.81
C THR A 24 -9.27 1.88 32.01
N ALA A 25 -9.89 2.11 33.16
CA ALA A 25 -10.51 3.40 33.48
C ALA A 25 -9.51 4.58 33.35
N SER A 26 -8.25 4.38 33.73
CA SER A 26 -7.18 5.38 33.56
C SER A 26 -6.89 5.68 32.08
N GLN A 27 -6.81 4.62 31.25
CA GLN A 27 -6.62 4.77 29.80
C GLN A 27 -7.82 5.43 29.15
N GLN A 28 -9.04 5.08 29.53
CA GLN A 28 -10.27 5.75 29.05
C GLN A 28 -10.28 7.24 29.38
N SER A 29 -9.85 7.61 30.59
CA SER A 29 -9.72 9.01 31.00
C SER A 29 -8.67 9.74 30.15
N LYS A 30 -7.53 9.13 29.84
CA LYS A 30 -6.51 9.70 28.96
C LYS A 30 -7.00 9.85 27.52
N ILE A 31 -7.69 8.84 27.00
CA ILE A 31 -8.31 8.87 25.67
C ILE A 31 -9.34 10.00 25.59
N ALA A 32 -10.22 10.11 26.57
CA ALA A 32 -11.22 11.20 26.63
C ALA A 32 -10.56 12.58 26.65
N ALA A 33 -9.48 12.74 27.43
CA ALA A 33 -8.71 13.99 27.48
C ALA A 33 -8.03 14.28 26.13
N ALA A 34 -7.46 13.27 25.47
CA ALA A 34 -6.81 13.41 24.17
C ALA A 34 -7.81 13.74 23.05
N CYS A 35 -9.02 13.19 23.10
CA CYS A 35 -10.10 13.50 22.15
C CYS A 35 -10.64 14.93 22.28
N GLY A 36 -10.20 15.70 23.27
CA GLY A 36 -10.67 17.09 23.47
C GLY A 36 -12.16 17.18 23.75
N SER A 37 -12.76 16.11 24.32
CA SER A 37 -14.19 15.99 24.56
C SER A 37 -14.73 16.85 25.69
N SER A 38 -13.92 17.73 26.29
CA SER A 38 -14.40 18.75 27.19
C SER A 38 -15.15 19.84 26.40
N ARG A 39 -16.46 19.74 26.33
CA ARG A 39 -17.28 20.84 25.85
C ARG A 39 -17.05 22.03 26.77
N GLU A 40 -16.36 23.05 26.25
CA GLU A 40 -16.20 24.34 26.95
C GLU A 40 -17.54 25.12 26.97
N GLY A 41 -18.57 24.51 27.55
CA GLY A 41 -19.88 25.09 27.65
C GLY A 41 -20.95 24.47 26.71
N PRO A 42 -22.23 24.76 26.96
CA PRO A 42 -23.35 24.09 26.29
C PRO A 42 -23.52 24.40 24.80
N CYS A 43 -22.78 25.39 24.28
CA CYS A 43 -22.83 25.82 22.87
C CYS A 43 -21.50 25.61 22.14
N SER A 44 -20.61 24.79 22.65
CA SER A 44 -19.31 24.47 22.07
C SER A 44 -19.35 23.09 21.38
N LEU A 45 -18.91 23.03 20.12
CA LEU A 45 -18.87 21.81 19.31
C LEU A 45 -17.46 21.62 18.72
N PRO A 46 -16.56 20.88 19.38
CA PRO A 46 -15.29 20.52 18.75
C PRO A 46 -15.53 19.67 17.50
N VAL A 47 -14.80 19.96 16.43
CA VAL A 47 -14.92 19.24 15.17
C VAL A 47 -13.73 18.28 14.99
N HIS A 48 -14.02 17.02 14.74
CA HIS A 48 -13.04 16.02 14.39
C HIS A 48 -13.33 15.44 12.99
N VAL A 49 -12.33 15.48 12.11
CA VAL A 49 -12.42 14.96 10.75
C VAL A 49 -11.43 13.83 10.58
N ALA A 50 -11.92 12.62 10.28
CA ALA A 50 -11.10 11.47 9.97
C ALA A 50 -11.07 11.23 8.45
N LEU A 51 -9.87 11.08 7.91
CA LEU A 51 -9.61 10.91 6.48
C LEU A 51 -8.91 9.57 6.21
N PHE A 52 -9.44 8.81 5.26
CA PHE A 52 -9.01 7.44 4.98
C PHE A 52 -8.64 7.29 3.51
N PHE A 53 -7.33 7.26 3.20
CA PHE A 53 -6.78 7.13 1.85
C PHE A 53 -6.40 5.67 1.58
N ASP A 54 -7.16 4.99 0.76
CA ASP A 54 -6.95 3.55 0.55
C ASP A 54 -5.80 3.24 -0.42
N GLY A 55 -5.30 2.03 -0.32
CA GLY A 55 -4.23 1.52 -1.16
C GLY A 55 -4.63 1.40 -2.62
N THR A 56 -3.67 1.53 -3.53
CA THR A 56 -3.91 1.34 -4.96
C THR A 56 -4.63 0.04 -5.23
N ASN A 57 -5.63 0.11 -6.08
CA ASN A 57 -6.51 -1.02 -6.42
C ASN A 57 -7.38 -1.54 -5.27
N ASN A 58 -7.39 -0.90 -4.09
CA ASN A 58 -8.34 -1.19 -3.02
C ASN A 58 -9.56 -0.27 -3.10
N ASN A 59 -10.74 -0.83 -2.90
CA ASN A 59 -11.99 -0.08 -2.97
C ASN A 59 -13.05 -0.77 -2.12
N LEU A 60 -13.40 -0.21 -0.98
CA LEU A 60 -14.37 -0.75 -0.02
C LEU A 60 -15.67 -1.19 -0.69
N TYR A 61 -16.21 -0.37 -1.60
CA TYR A 61 -17.49 -0.65 -2.27
C TYR A 61 -17.43 -1.88 -3.16
N ARG A 62 -16.28 -2.16 -3.75
CA ARG A 62 -16.03 -3.37 -4.55
C ARG A 62 -15.69 -4.57 -3.66
N ASP A 63 -14.74 -4.37 -2.74
CA ASP A 63 -14.04 -5.45 -2.07
C ASP A 63 -14.85 -6.04 -0.90
N LYS A 64 -15.72 -5.23 -0.28
CA LYS A 64 -16.63 -5.68 0.80
C LYS A 64 -18.10 -5.68 0.38
N GLU A 65 -18.56 -4.62 -0.29
CA GLU A 65 -19.97 -4.48 -0.63
C GLU A 65 -20.34 -5.14 -1.98
N GLY A 66 -19.35 -5.56 -2.75
CA GLY A 66 -19.54 -6.25 -4.03
C GLY A 66 -20.03 -5.35 -5.17
N VAL A 67 -19.91 -4.03 -5.03
CA VAL A 67 -20.28 -3.07 -6.09
C VAL A 67 -19.35 -3.25 -7.28
N ARG A 68 -19.91 -3.53 -8.46
CA ARG A 68 -19.16 -3.77 -9.70
C ARG A 68 -19.44 -2.67 -10.72
N VAL A 69 -18.40 -2.34 -11.47
CA VAL A 69 -18.46 -1.37 -12.56
C VAL A 69 -18.36 -2.11 -13.88
N GLY A 70 -19.32 -1.91 -14.78
CA GLY A 70 -19.32 -2.52 -16.10
C GLY A 70 -18.27 -1.92 -17.04
N ALA A 71 -17.94 -2.65 -18.09
CA ALA A 71 -17.06 -2.16 -19.14
C ALA A 71 -17.60 -0.84 -19.74
N PRO A 72 -16.72 0.08 -20.21
CA PRO A 72 -17.16 1.33 -20.82
C PRO A 72 -18.03 1.09 -22.05
N GLY A 73 -19.14 1.82 -22.11
CA GLY A 73 -20.00 1.89 -23.31
C GLY A 73 -19.35 2.74 -24.43
N PRO A 74 -20.08 2.95 -25.53
CA PRO A 74 -19.62 3.78 -26.66
C PRO A 74 -19.32 5.24 -26.25
N ASP A 75 -20.02 5.74 -25.23
CA ASP A 75 -19.86 7.09 -24.65
C ASP A 75 -18.77 7.15 -23.55
N ASN A 76 -18.00 6.09 -23.38
CA ASN A 76 -16.97 5.90 -22.35
C ASN A 76 -17.51 5.97 -20.91
N LYS A 77 -18.82 5.81 -20.71
CA LYS A 77 -19.42 5.70 -19.38
C LYS A 77 -19.55 4.24 -18.96
N PRO A 78 -19.49 3.95 -17.64
CA PRO A 78 -19.68 2.61 -17.13
C PRO A 78 -21.10 2.11 -17.47
N THR A 79 -21.19 0.85 -17.87
CA THR A 79 -22.49 0.20 -18.05
C THR A 79 -23.04 -0.23 -16.70
N PRO A 80 -24.34 -0.05 -16.41
CA PRO A 80 -24.95 -0.56 -15.20
C PRO A 80 -24.84 -2.09 -15.15
N ILE A 81 -24.41 -2.61 -14.01
CA ILE A 81 -24.39 -4.04 -13.72
C ILE A 81 -24.94 -4.31 -12.32
N LYS A 82 -25.43 -5.52 -12.11
CA LYS A 82 -25.82 -5.97 -10.78
C LYS A 82 -24.58 -6.16 -9.91
N SER A 83 -24.60 -5.66 -8.68
CA SER A 83 -23.56 -5.92 -7.70
C SER A 83 -23.57 -7.40 -7.32
N ARG A 84 -22.37 -8.00 -7.19
CA ARG A 84 -22.22 -9.36 -6.70
C ARG A 84 -22.10 -9.31 -5.17
N PRO A 85 -22.96 -10.03 -4.42
CA PRO A 85 -22.79 -10.15 -2.99
C PRO A 85 -21.41 -10.75 -2.67
N VAL A 86 -20.76 -10.20 -1.65
CA VAL A 86 -19.48 -10.71 -1.11
C VAL A 86 -19.77 -11.22 0.29
N THR A 87 -19.43 -12.47 0.58
CA THR A 87 -19.51 -12.99 1.94
C THR A 87 -18.34 -12.48 2.76
N GLN A 88 -18.44 -12.56 4.08
CA GLN A 88 -17.35 -12.11 4.95
C GLN A 88 -16.07 -12.91 4.72
N GLU A 89 -16.19 -14.20 4.35
CA GLU A 89 -15.06 -15.05 4.03
C GLU A 89 -14.37 -14.67 2.70
N GLN A 90 -15.10 -14.00 1.82
CA GLN A 90 -14.60 -13.59 0.49
C GLN A 90 -14.13 -12.13 0.45
N ALA A 91 -14.38 -11.35 1.52
CA ALA A 91 -14.03 -9.94 1.54
C ALA A 91 -12.50 -9.76 1.65
N ASP A 92 -11.95 -8.96 0.74
CA ASP A 92 -10.51 -8.68 0.61
C ASP A 92 -10.19 -7.19 0.83
N HIS A 93 -11.06 -6.47 1.55
CA HIS A 93 -10.88 -5.05 1.83
C HIS A 93 -9.68 -4.76 2.75
N SER A 94 -9.11 -3.57 2.58
CA SER A 94 -7.89 -3.13 3.28
C SER A 94 -8.12 -2.80 4.76
N ASN A 95 -7.03 -2.65 5.51
CA ASN A 95 -7.06 -2.15 6.89
C ASN A 95 -7.56 -0.69 6.97
N VAL A 96 -7.32 0.13 5.94
CA VAL A 96 -7.86 1.49 5.86
C VAL A 96 -9.38 1.48 5.77
N ALA A 97 -9.94 0.59 4.93
CA ALA A 97 -11.39 0.39 4.83
C ALA A 97 -11.99 -0.09 6.17
N ARG A 98 -11.33 -1.02 6.87
CA ARG A 98 -11.76 -1.51 8.19
C ARG A 98 -11.74 -0.42 9.26
N LEU A 99 -10.71 0.41 9.28
CA LEU A 99 -10.64 1.57 10.18
C LEU A 99 -11.76 2.58 9.86
N PHE A 100 -12.03 2.85 8.57
CA PHE A 100 -13.13 3.72 8.16
C PHE A 100 -14.48 3.21 8.66
N LEU A 101 -14.75 1.91 8.52
CA LEU A 101 -15.99 1.29 8.99
C LEU A 101 -16.14 1.34 10.52
N ALA A 102 -15.05 1.30 11.26
CA ALA A 102 -15.05 1.42 12.71
C ALA A 102 -15.23 2.86 13.22
N PHE A 103 -15.07 3.88 12.37
CA PHE A 103 -15.23 5.27 12.78
C PHE A 103 -16.71 5.65 12.83
N PRO A 104 -17.17 6.44 13.84
CA PRO A 104 -18.57 6.77 14.04
C PRO A 104 -19.04 7.86 13.05
N ASN A 105 -19.13 7.53 11.77
CA ASN A 105 -19.45 8.46 10.67
C ASN A 105 -20.88 9.03 10.69
N THR A 106 -21.78 8.49 11.52
CA THR A 106 -23.16 8.96 11.65
C THR A 106 -23.35 10.05 12.73
N LYS A 107 -22.26 10.41 13.42
CA LYS A 107 -22.33 11.35 14.57
C LYS A 107 -21.96 12.78 14.19
N MET A 108 -22.43 13.26 13.05
CA MET A 108 -22.21 14.65 12.60
C MET A 108 -22.69 15.68 13.63
N ASN A 109 -23.79 15.41 14.33
CA ASN A 109 -24.31 16.27 15.41
C ASN A 109 -23.37 16.36 16.63
N GLU A 110 -22.43 15.41 16.76
CA GLU A 110 -21.38 15.42 17.78
C GLU A 110 -20.08 16.05 17.27
N GLY A 111 -20.06 16.55 16.02
CA GLY A 111 -18.88 17.13 15.38
C GLY A 111 -17.92 16.07 14.80
N LEU A 112 -18.36 14.83 14.63
CA LEU A 112 -17.55 13.74 14.10
C LEU A 112 -17.86 13.51 12.61
N PHE A 113 -16.82 13.56 11.78
CA PHE A 113 -16.92 13.40 10.33
C PHE A 113 -15.86 12.41 9.85
N SER A 114 -16.21 11.61 8.86
CA SER A 114 -15.27 10.72 8.20
C SER A 114 -15.43 10.71 6.68
N PHE A 115 -14.32 10.62 5.97
CA PHE A 115 -14.32 10.59 4.51
C PHE A 115 -13.35 9.49 4.03
N TYR A 116 -13.84 8.65 3.13
CA TYR A 116 -13.09 7.58 2.52
C TYR A 116 -12.74 7.93 1.07
N MET A 117 -11.46 7.83 0.73
CA MET A 117 -10.92 8.01 -0.60
C MET A 117 -10.52 6.64 -1.15
N PRO A 118 -11.24 6.11 -2.16
CA PRO A 118 -10.88 4.86 -2.82
C PRO A 118 -9.48 4.92 -3.42
N GLY A 119 -8.81 3.77 -3.44
CA GLY A 119 -7.44 3.65 -3.91
C GLY A 119 -7.25 4.05 -5.37
N LEU A 120 -6.06 4.53 -5.70
CA LEU A 120 -5.68 4.93 -7.04
C LEU A 120 -5.97 3.84 -8.07
N GLY A 121 -6.49 4.26 -9.22
CA GLY A 121 -6.87 3.36 -10.31
C GLY A 121 -8.20 2.65 -10.10
N THR A 122 -8.93 2.92 -9.02
CA THR A 122 -10.29 2.43 -8.79
C THR A 122 -11.30 3.56 -8.95
N PRO A 123 -12.59 3.25 -9.20
CA PRO A 123 -13.60 4.28 -9.35
C PRO A 123 -13.71 5.20 -8.14
N PHE A 124 -13.75 6.52 -8.41
CA PHE A 124 -14.07 7.55 -7.44
C PHE A 124 -14.99 8.58 -8.10
N PRO A 125 -16.31 8.31 -8.13
CA PRO A 125 -17.28 9.15 -8.86
C PRO A 125 -17.28 10.62 -8.46
N GLN A 126 -16.97 10.91 -7.20
CA GLN A 126 -16.93 12.26 -6.63
C GLN A 126 -15.93 13.18 -7.35
N ILE A 127 -14.87 12.62 -7.93
CA ILE A 127 -13.90 13.37 -8.75
C ILE A 127 -13.99 13.03 -10.24
N GLY A 128 -15.07 12.34 -10.66
CA GLY A 128 -15.31 11.99 -12.06
C GLY A 128 -14.56 10.76 -12.55
N GLU A 129 -13.88 10.01 -11.69
CA GLU A 129 -13.28 8.72 -12.03
C GLU A 129 -14.35 7.62 -11.92
N LEU A 130 -14.96 7.28 -13.05
CA LEU A 130 -16.11 6.37 -13.08
C LEU A 130 -15.73 4.90 -13.29
N THR A 131 -14.52 4.62 -13.76
CA THR A 131 -14.02 3.28 -14.08
C THR A 131 -12.62 3.07 -13.56
N GLU A 132 -12.17 1.82 -13.52
CA GLU A 132 -10.78 1.50 -13.25
C GLU A 132 -9.85 2.04 -14.35
N THR A 133 -8.67 2.49 -13.98
CA THR A 133 -7.68 3.04 -14.91
C THR A 133 -6.30 2.44 -14.66
N GLN A 134 -5.66 1.96 -15.73
CA GLN A 134 -4.29 1.45 -15.65
C GLN A 134 -3.29 2.56 -15.32
N GLU A 135 -3.52 3.78 -15.80
CA GLU A 135 -2.69 4.94 -15.49
C GLU A 135 -2.70 5.28 -14.00
N GLY A 136 -3.86 5.13 -13.33
CA GLY A 136 -3.98 5.27 -11.88
C GLY A 136 -3.23 4.16 -11.16
N LYS A 137 -3.39 2.91 -11.60
CA LYS A 137 -2.72 1.74 -11.00
C LYS A 137 -1.20 1.78 -11.18
N ALA A 138 -0.71 2.18 -12.36
CA ALA A 138 0.72 2.14 -12.69
C ALA A 138 1.48 3.42 -12.28
N PHE A 139 0.89 4.60 -12.49
CA PHE A 139 1.60 5.88 -12.39
C PHE A 139 1.04 6.83 -11.32
N GLY A 140 0.01 6.42 -10.58
CA GLY A 140 -0.56 7.23 -9.52
C GLY A 140 -1.35 8.46 -9.99
N LYS A 141 -1.88 8.43 -11.22
CA LYS A 141 -2.81 9.45 -11.73
C LYS A 141 -4.06 9.49 -10.85
N GLY A 142 -4.54 10.69 -10.54
CA GLY A 142 -5.71 10.88 -9.69
C GLY A 142 -5.42 11.14 -8.21
N GLY A 143 -4.16 11.05 -7.75
CA GLY A 143 -3.81 11.29 -6.35
C GLY A 143 -4.01 12.75 -5.93
N GLN A 144 -3.54 13.71 -6.72
CA GLN A 144 -3.73 15.13 -6.41
C GLN A 144 -5.22 15.51 -6.24
N PRO A 145 -6.14 15.12 -7.14
CA PRO A 145 -7.57 15.38 -6.95
C PRO A 145 -8.14 14.75 -5.67
N ARG A 146 -7.69 13.55 -5.25
CA ARG A 146 -8.11 12.92 -3.99
C ARG A 146 -7.70 13.74 -2.78
N ILE A 147 -6.46 14.21 -2.75
CA ILE A 147 -5.94 15.06 -1.66
C ILE A 147 -6.69 16.39 -1.59
N VAL A 148 -6.90 17.04 -2.74
CA VAL A 148 -7.62 18.32 -2.81
C VAL A 148 -9.10 18.14 -2.42
N TRP A 149 -9.74 17.07 -2.87
CA TRP A 149 -11.10 16.73 -2.47
C TRP A 149 -11.20 16.54 -0.95
N ALA A 150 -10.25 15.84 -0.33
CA ALA A 150 -10.19 15.67 1.11
C ALA A 150 -10.05 17.01 1.85
N LEU A 151 -9.22 17.94 1.37
CA LEU A 151 -9.11 19.29 1.93
C LEU A 151 -10.43 20.07 1.82
N LEU A 152 -11.17 19.93 0.72
CA LEU A 152 -12.50 20.53 0.56
C LEU A 152 -13.52 19.89 1.50
N GLN A 153 -13.41 18.59 1.82
CA GLN A 153 -14.28 17.96 2.81
C GLN A 153 -13.99 18.45 4.23
N VAL A 154 -12.78 18.86 4.56
CA VAL A 154 -12.50 19.53 5.84
C VAL A 154 -13.27 20.85 5.94
N LEU A 155 -13.30 21.65 4.86
CA LEU A 155 -14.14 22.87 4.81
C LEU A 155 -15.63 22.54 4.95
N ASN A 156 -16.09 21.50 4.25
CA ASN A 156 -17.48 21.04 4.33
C ASN A 156 -17.85 20.59 5.75
N ALA A 157 -17.01 19.83 6.43
CA ALA A 157 -17.24 19.35 7.80
C ALA A 157 -17.44 20.52 8.79
N VAL A 158 -16.54 21.51 8.73
CA VAL A 158 -16.68 22.73 9.56
C VAL A 158 -17.98 23.48 9.24
N HIS A 159 -18.31 23.61 7.94
CA HIS A 159 -19.54 24.30 7.55
C HIS A 159 -20.82 23.54 7.95
N VAL A 160 -20.80 22.21 7.87
CA VAL A 160 -21.92 21.37 8.36
C VAL A 160 -22.09 21.53 9.86
N ALA A 161 -21.00 21.61 10.61
CA ALA A 161 -21.06 21.78 12.07
C ALA A 161 -21.72 23.11 12.48
N ILE A 162 -21.63 24.17 11.69
CA ILE A 162 -22.21 25.51 12.00
C ILE A 162 -23.56 25.75 11.33
N GLU A 163 -23.79 25.25 10.13
CA GLU A 163 -24.94 25.55 9.28
C GLU A 163 -25.86 24.36 9.00
N GLY A 164 -25.43 23.14 9.36
CA GLY A 164 -26.15 21.90 9.09
C GLY A 164 -26.18 21.48 7.59
N LYS A 165 -25.39 22.14 6.73
CA LYS A 165 -25.31 21.86 5.29
C LYS A 165 -23.88 22.01 4.78
N VAL A 166 -23.55 21.34 3.68
CA VAL A 166 -22.23 21.43 3.04
C VAL A 166 -22.00 22.83 2.45
N LEU A 167 -20.75 23.27 2.46
CA LEU A 167 -20.32 24.52 1.80
C LEU A 167 -20.30 24.34 0.28
N TYR A 168 -19.78 23.20 -0.17
CA TYR A 168 -19.70 22.77 -1.58
C TYR A 168 -20.40 21.42 -1.72
N ASP A 169 -21.35 21.33 -2.63
CA ASP A 169 -21.95 20.06 -2.99
C ASP A 169 -20.90 19.13 -3.65
N GLU A 170 -21.24 17.87 -3.77
CA GLU A 170 -20.35 16.82 -4.27
C GLU A 170 -19.79 17.15 -5.67
N LYS A 171 -20.66 17.63 -6.56
CA LYS A 171 -20.28 18.00 -7.93
C LYS A 171 -19.32 19.20 -7.94
N THR A 172 -19.60 20.21 -7.15
CA THR A 172 -18.75 21.41 -7.03
C THR A 172 -17.40 21.05 -6.43
N ALA A 173 -17.38 20.29 -5.34
CA ALA A 173 -16.13 19.82 -4.72
C ALA A 173 -15.29 18.98 -5.69
N GLY A 174 -15.90 18.07 -6.44
CA GLY A 174 -15.23 17.27 -7.45
C GLY A 174 -14.64 18.10 -8.60
N ASN A 175 -15.40 19.07 -9.12
CA ASN A 175 -14.92 19.98 -10.16
C ASN A 175 -13.77 20.86 -9.66
N LEU A 176 -13.81 21.33 -8.43
CA LEU A 176 -12.72 22.08 -7.81
C LEU A 176 -11.47 21.21 -7.69
N ALA A 177 -11.61 19.99 -7.17
CA ALA A 177 -10.50 19.06 -7.01
C ALA A 177 -9.81 18.73 -8.34
N THR A 178 -10.57 18.44 -9.38
CA THR A 178 -10.02 18.10 -10.71
C THR A 178 -9.49 19.31 -11.48
N SER A 179 -9.92 20.52 -11.16
CA SER A 179 -9.41 21.74 -11.78
C SER A 179 -8.14 22.28 -11.13
N TYR A 180 -7.78 21.79 -9.96
CA TYR A 180 -6.65 22.28 -9.16
C TYR A 180 -5.35 22.26 -9.95
N ASP A 181 -4.96 21.11 -10.53
CA ASP A 181 -3.71 20.95 -11.28
C ASP A 181 -3.59 21.87 -12.50
N LYS A 182 -4.73 22.29 -13.05
CA LYS A 182 -4.75 23.21 -14.19
C LYS A 182 -4.54 24.66 -13.78
N LYS A 183 -4.83 25.00 -12.53
CA LYS A 183 -4.81 26.37 -12.00
C LYS A 183 -3.57 26.65 -11.18
N VAL A 184 -3.22 25.74 -10.26
CA VAL A 184 -2.05 25.91 -9.39
C VAL A 184 -0.77 25.72 -10.19
N GLY A 185 0.17 26.64 -10.02
CA GLY A 185 1.40 26.71 -10.83
C GLY A 185 1.25 27.51 -12.12
N SER A 186 0.02 27.87 -12.54
CA SER A 186 -0.18 28.78 -13.67
C SER A 186 0.17 30.22 -13.28
N THR A 187 0.70 30.96 -14.25
CA THR A 187 1.04 32.39 -14.08
C THR A 187 0.01 33.23 -14.81
N ASN A 188 -0.67 34.08 -14.07
CA ASN A 188 -1.54 35.11 -14.61
C ASN A 188 -0.70 36.39 -14.81
N THR A 189 -0.90 37.04 -15.93
CA THR A 189 -0.32 38.37 -16.19
C THR A 189 -1.49 39.36 -16.18
N ASP A 190 -1.42 40.36 -15.34
CA ASP A 190 -2.43 41.40 -15.28
C ASP A 190 -2.30 42.41 -16.41
N VAL A 191 -3.18 43.40 -16.47
CA VAL A 191 -3.20 44.46 -17.48
C VAL A 191 -1.99 45.39 -17.41
N TYR A 192 -1.25 45.34 -16.31
CA TYR A 192 -0.01 46.12 -16.09
C TYR A 192 1.25 45.31 -16.35
N GLY A 193 1.13 44.04 -16.75
CA GLY A 193 2.24 43.13 -17.02
C GLY A 193 2.82 42.46 -15.77
N GLU A 194 2.22 42.64 -14.60
CA GLU A 194 2.61 41.90 -13.38
C GLU A 194 2.25 40.41 -13.48
N ARG A 195 3.21 39.57 -13.17
CA ARG A 195 3.06 38.11 -13.20
C ARG A 195 2.81 37.58 -11.81
N THR A 196 1.64 36.99 -11.60
CA THR A 196 1.28 36.33 -10.35
C THR A 196 1.08 34.84 -10.57
N THR A 197 1.89 34.00 -9.88
CA THR A 197 1.74 32.54 -9.92
C THR A 197 0.73 32.11 -8.86
N ILE A 198 -0.28 31.35 -9.26
CA ILE A 198 -1.25 30.75 -8.32
C ILE A 198 -0.56 29.66 -7.53
N THR A 199 -0.39 29.88 -6.24
CA THR A 199 0.17 28.91 -5.30
C THR A 199 -0.93 28.06 -4.66
N HIS A 200 -0.58 26.96 -4.01
CA HIS A 200 -1.51 26.15 -3.19
C HIS A 200 -2.26 27.03 -2.19
N LYS A 201 -1.54 27.82 -1.41
CA LYS A 201 -2.11 28.72 -0.40
C LYS A 201 -3.04 29.78 -1.02
N SER A 202 -2.63 30.42 -2.11
CA SER A 202 -3.47 31.45 -2.76
C SER A 202 -4.72 30.86 -3.40
N TRP A 203 -4.66 29.63 -3.89
CA TRP A 203 -5.83 28.96 -4.45
C TRP A 203 -6.86 28.62 -3.36
N PHE A 204 -6.41 28.11 -2.21
CA PHE A 204 -7.29 27.78 -1.11
C PHE A 204 -7.77 28.98 -0.30
N SER A 205 -7.05 30.12 -0.30
CA SER A 205 -7.43 31.31 0.50
C SER A 205 -8.85 31.75 0.25
N THR A 206 -9.30 31.77 -1.02
CA THR A 206 -10.70 32.15 -1.37
C THR A 206 -11.74 31.29 -0.64
N TYR A 207 -11.49 29.99 -0.51
CA TYR A 207 -12.41 29.04 0.12
C TYR A 207 -12.33 29.10 1.65
N ILE A 208 -11.13 29.28 2.18
CA ILE A 208 -10.88 29.42 3.62
C ILE A 208 -11.46 30.75 4.13
N ASP A 209 -11.27 31.85 3.39
CA ASP A 209 -11.80 33.16 3.74
C ASP A 209 -13.32 33.16 3.67
N ALA A 210 -13.93 32.46 2.71
CA ALA A 210 -15.38 32.31 2.64
C ALA A 210 -15.92 31.57 3.88
N LEU A 211 -15.24 30.54 4.36
CA LEU A 211 -15.59 29.84 5.59
C LEU A 211 -15.37 30.73 6.82
N ALA A 212 -14.22 31.41 6.92
CA ALA A 212 -13.91 32.33 8.03
C ALA A 212 -14.94 33.46 8.17
N ASN A 213 -15.36 34.04 7.03
CA ASN A 213 -16.42 35.07 7.01
C ASN A 213 -17.79 34.56 7.50
N LYS A 214 -18.07 33.26 7.27
CA LYS A 214 -19.30 32.65 7.80
C LYS A 214 -19.19 32.38 9.29
N LEU A 215 -18.06 31.83 9.74
CA LEU A 215 -17.77 31.62 11.17
C LEU A 215 -17.90 32.91 11.96
N ALA A 216 -17.37 34.04 11.44
CA ALA A 216 -17.47 35.35 12.09
C ALA A 216 -18.92 35.87 12.24
N LYS A 217 -19.84 35.43 11.37
CA LYS A 217 -21.25 35.80 11.38
C LYS A 217 -22.13 34.84 12.17
N THR A 218 -21.64 33.67 12.50
CA THR A 218 -22.38 32.58 13.15
C THR A 218 -21.99 32.55 14.62
N SER A 219 -22.91 32.89 15.52
CA SER A 219 -22.64 32.97 16.95
C SER A 219 -22.66 31.59 17.64
N LYS A 220 -23.33 30.60 17.07
CA LYS A 220 -23.49 29.24 17.65
C LYS A 220 -23.66 28.17 16.59
N PRO A 221 -23.08 26.94 16.77
CA PRO A 221 -22.16 26.61 17.86
C PRO A 221 -20.78 27.24 17.68
N HIS A 222 -20.08 27.50 18.78
CA HIS A 222 -18.67 27.86 18.77
C HIS A 222 -17.83 26.59 18.50
N ILE A 223 -16.90 26.64 17.56
CA ILE A 223 -15.97 25.56 17.29
C ILE A 223 -14.63 25.88 17.96
N PRO A 224 -14.32 25.27 19.12
CA PRO A 224 -13.08 25.57 19.85
C PRO A 224 -11.84 24.99 19.18
N THR A 225 -12.00 23.86 18.52
CA THR A 225 -10.89 23.14 17.88
C THR A 225 -11.35 22.38 16.64
N LEU A 226 -10.47 22.33 15.65
CA LEU A 226 -10.54 21.42 14.49
C LEU A 226 -9.43 20.39 14.62
N THR A 227 -9.80 19.15 14.90
CA THR A 227 -8.84 18.05 15.01
C THR A 227 -8.99 17.12 13.82
N LEU A 228 -7.87 16.70 13.23
CA LEU A 228 -7.87 15.74 12.14
C LEU A 228 -7.16 14.47 12.58
N SER A 229 -7.62 13.34 12.03
CA SER A 229 -6.89 12.07 12.01
C SER A 229 -6.81 11.56 10.56
N VAL A 230 -5.65 11.08 10.16
CA VAL A 230 -5.39 10.74 8.76
C VAL A 230 -4.83 9.33 8.67
N PHE A 231 -5.42 8.51 7.82
CA PHE A 231 -5.01 7.12 7.63
C PHE A 231 -4.72 6.85 6.16
N GLY A 232 -3.76 5.94 5.89
CA GLY A 232 -3.47 5.57 4.52
C GLY A 232 -2.75 4.24 4.38
N PHE A 233 -2.84 3.65 3.19
CA PHE A 233 -2.13 2.43 2.82
C PHE A 233 -1.44 2.58 1.47
N SER A 234 -0.20 2.07 1.34
CA SER A 234 0.50 2.06 0.05
C SER A 234 0.66 3.48 -0.54
N ARG A 235 0.22 3.72 -1.78
CA ARG A 235 0.16 5.06 -2.37
C ARG A 235 -0.87 5.96 -1.67
N GLY A 236 -1.93 5.39 -1.11
CA GLY A 236 -2.83 6.13 -0.22
C GLY A 236 -2.15 6.61 1.06
N ALA A 237 -1.14 5.89 1.57
CA ALA A 237 -0.30 6.38 2.67
C ALA A 237 0.56 7.58 2.24
N ALA A 238 1.04 7.58 1.00
CA ALA A 238 1.71 8.74 0.42
C ALA A 238 0.75 9.94 0.24
N GLU A 239 -0.49 9.69 -0.20
CA GLU A 239 -1.55 10.72 -0.27
C GLU A 239 -1.88 11.28 1.11
N ALA A 240 -2.04 10.43 2.11
CA ALA A 240 -2.29 10.81 3.51
C ALA A 240 -1.16 11.70 4.06
N THR A 241 0.09 11.33 3.78
CA THR A 241 1.26 12.11 4.20
C THR A 241 1.33 13.46 3.45
N ALA A 242 1.10 13.45 2.14
CA ALA A 242 1.06 14.68 1.34
C ALA A 242 -0.09 15.60 1.77
N PHE A 243 -1.24 15.03 2.14
CA PHE A 243 -2.35 15.79 2.75
C PHE A 243 -1.90 16.53 4.00
N CYS A 244 -1.14 15.89 4.90
CA CYS A 244 -0.65 16.53 6.11
C CYS A 244 0.20 17.78 5.79
N HIS A 245 1.09 17.69 4.81
CA HIS A 245 1.90 18.82 4.35
C HIS A 245 1.03 19.91 3.70
N MET A 246 0.09 19.52 2.84
CA MET A 246 -0.79 20.49 2.18
C MET A 246 -1.74 21.18 3.16
N PHE A 247 -2.20 20.47 4.18
CA PHE A 247 -3.01 21.05 5.24
C PHE A 247 -2.20 22.06 6.08
N ASP A 248 -0.96 21.70 6.46
CA ASP A 248 -0.07 22.59 7.21
C ASP A 248 0.24 23.89 6.45
N GLU A 249 0.44 23.82 5.12
CA GLU A 249 0.64 24.99 4.26
C GLU A 249 -0.55 25.97 4.29
N LEU A 250 -1.76 25.51 4.68
CA LEU A 250 -2.97 26.31 4.78
C LEU A 250 -3.19 26.93 6.17
N LEU A 251 -2.45 26.47 7.17
CA LEU A 251 -2.57 27.01 8.51
C LEU A 251 -1.99 28.43 8.61
N ASN A 252 -2.64 29.24 9.38
CA ASN A 252 -2.14 30.56 9.79
C ASN A 252 -2.00 30.57 11.31
N GLN A 253 -0.76 30.61 11.82
CA GLN A 253 -0.47 30.54 13.27
C GLN A 253 -1.23 29.38 13.96
N ASN A 254 -1.12 28.18 13.40
CA ASN A 254 -1.81 26.96 13.85
C ASN A 254 -3.34 27.05 13.84
N THR A 255 -3.93 27.95 13.04
CA THR A 255 -5.38 28.04 12.85
C THR A 255 -5.77 27.76 11.40
N PHE A 256 -6.93 27.14 11.22
CA PHE A 256 -7.61 26.94 9.94
C PHE A 256 -8.91 27.73 9.95
N ALA A 257 -9.06 28.69 9.06
CA ALA A 257 -10.19 29.64 9.06
C ALA A 257 -10.41 30.35 10.42
N GLY A 258 -9.34 30.57 11.18
CA GLY A 258 -9.40 31.17 12.52
C GLY A 258 -9.67 30.17 13.66
N ILE A 259 -9.90 28.89 13.37
CA ILE A 259 -10.11 27.84 14.37
C ILE A 259 -8.74 27.18 14.68
N PRO A 260 -8.34 27.01 15.96
CA PRO A 260 -7.18 26.22 16.33
C PRO A 260 -7.26 24.83 15.71
N ALA A 261 -6.24 24.43 14.94
CA ALA A 261 -6.30 23.20 14.14
C ALA A 261 -5.02 22.37 14.26
N LYS A 262 -5.17 21.03 14.28
CA LYS A 262 -4.09 20.06 14.37
C LYS A 262 -4.46 18.74 13.75
N ILE A 263 -3.45 17.93 13.45
CA ILE A 263 -3.59 16.52 13.12
C ILE A 263 -3.13 15.73 14.35
N CYS A 264 -4.08 15.15 15.10
CA CYS A 264 -3.75 14.42 16.32
C CYS A 264 -3.02 13.11 16.04
N PHE A 265 -3.32 12.47 14.89
CA PHE A 265 -2.74 11.18 14.54
C PHE A 265 -2.63 10.96 13.03
N LEU A 266 -1.46 10.48 12.59
CA LEU A 266 -1.22 9.96 11.25
C LEU A 266 -0.94 8.46 11.34
N GLY A 267 -1.85 7.62 10.83
CA GLY A 267 -1.72 6.16 10.81
C GLY A 267 -1.50 5.64 9.40
N VAL A 268 -0.31 5.15 9.06
CA VAL A 268 -0.02 4.71 7.70
C VAL A 268 0.54 3.29 7.67
N PHE A 269 0.10 2.52 6.65
CA PHE A 269 0.57 1.19 6.37
C PHE A 269 1.44 1.23 5.11
N ASP A 270 2.67 0.82 5.25
CA ASP A 270 3.66 0.54 4.20
C ASP A 270 3.67 1.57 3.06
N THR A 271 4.10 2.78 3.37
CA THR A 271 4.07 3.93 2.47
C THR A 271 4.95 3.69 1.24
N VAL A 272 4.33 3.64 0.07
CA VAL A 272 4.99 3.50 -1.23
C VAL A 272 4.55 4.64 -2.13
N ALA A 273 5.43 5.56 -2.45
CA ALA A 273 5.08 6.68 -3.33
C ALA A 273 4.85 6.21 -4.78
N SER A 274 5.87 5.78 -5.45
CA SER A 274 5.85 5.26 -6.84
C SER A 274 4.95 6.05 -7.81
N ILE A 275 5.03 7.39 -7.74
CA ILE A 275 4.24 8.32 -8.53
C ILE A 275 5.07 8.84 -9.71
N GLY A 276 4.51 8.81 -10.93
CA GLY A 276 5.18 9.29 -12.15
C GLY A 276 6.14 8.30 -12.78
N GLY A 277 6.10 7.06 -12.38
CA GLY A 277 6.98 5.98 -12.81
C GLY A 277 7.91 5.52 -11.70
N SER A 278 7.97 4.20 -11.51
CA SER A 278 8.91 3.62 -10.57
C SER A 278 10.33 3.72 -11.13
N SER A 279 11.32 3.72 -10.27
CA SER A 279 12.73 3.68 -10.64
C SER A 279 13.10 2.51 -11.56
N SER A 280 12.29 1.46 -11.55
CA SER A 280 12.41 0.32 -12.44
C SER A 280 12.23 0.71 -13.93
N VAL A 281 11.36 1.66 -14.25
CA VAL A 281 11.13 2.12 -15.63
C VAL A 281 12.35 2.85 -16.21
N GLY A 282 13.08 3.59 -15.39
CA GLY A 282 14.28 4.33 -15.81
C GLY A 282 15.44 3.44 -16.27
N ARG A 283 15.41 2.13 -15.98
CA ARG A 283 16.47 1.20 -16.38
C ARG A 283 16.28 0.60 -17.75
N THR A 284 15.05 0.52 -18.24
CA THR A 284 14.73 -0.01 -19.57
C THR A 284 14.70 1.06 -20.64
N THR A 285 14.52 2.29 -20.22
CA THR A 285 14.60 3.44 -21.13
C THR A 285 15.94 4.12 -20.96
N PHE A 286 16.56 4.60 -22.05
CA PHE A 286 17.80 5.39 -22.01
C PHE A 286 17.63 6.75 -21.31
N VAL A 287 16.52 6.96 -20.62
CA VAL A 287 16.23 8.16 -19.84
C VAL A 287 16.88 8.03 -18.46
N PRO A 288 17.63 9.03 -17.98
CA PRO A 288 18.25 8.96 -16.66
C PRO A 288 17.25 8.66 -15.55
N SER A 289 17.59 7.71 -14.68
CA SER A 289 16.73 7.28 -13.55
C SER A 289 16.33 8.40 -12.59
N ILE A 290 17.02 9.54 -12.65
CA ILE A 290 16.70 10.76 -11.91
C ILE A 290 15.28 11.29 -12.18
N PHE A 291 14.70 10.96 -13.35
CA PHE A 291 13.34 11.34 -13.72
C PHE A 291 12.27 10.33 -13.24
N PHE A 292 12.66 9.24 -12.60
CA PHE A 292 11.77 8.15 -12.22
C PHE A 292 12.01 7.72 -10.76
N ASP A 293 12.03 8.69 -9.84
CA ASP A 293 12.25 8.40 -8.42
C ASP A 293 10.96 8.08 -7.64
N GLY A 294 9.81 8.12 -8.32
CA GLY A 294 8.53 7.83 -7.71
C GLY A 294 7.96 8.92 -6.79
N HIS A 295 8.58 10.11 -6.76
CA HIS A 295 8.14 11.22 -5.91
C HIS A 295 7.80 12.47 -6.71
N TRP A 296 7.06 12.30 -7.80
CA TRP A 296 6.67 13.41 -8.65
C TRP A 296 5.46 14.17 -8.10
N SER A 297 5.31 15.42 -8.55
CA SER A 297 4.17 16.26 -8.23
C SER A 297 3.95 16.37 -6.70
N TRP A 298 2.75 16.07 -6.23
CA TRP A 298 2.35 16.12 -4.84
C TRP A 298 3.18 15.21 -3.92
N ALA A 299 3.67 14.07 -4.43
CA ALA A 299 4.47 13.12 -3.67
C ALA A 299 5.87 13.64 -3.29
N ASN A 300 6.37 14.69 -3.92
CA ASN A 300 7.64 15.30 -3.51
C ASN A 300 7.58 15.91 -2.10
N ARG A 301 6.41 16.30 -1.62
CA ARG A 301 6.22 16.85 -0.27
C ARG A 301 6.57 15.85 0.82
N ILE A 302 6.29 14.55 0.61
CA ILE A 302 6.50 13.52 1.63
C ILE A 302 7.98 13.22 1.93
N LEU A 303 8.90 13.72 1.11
CA LEU A 303 10.34 13.65 1.36
C LEU A 303 10.81 14.62 2.45
N LYS A 304 9.98 15.57 2.86
CA LYS A 304 10.25 16.47 3.97
C LYS A 304 9.86 15.80 5.30
N PRO A 305 10.44 16.23 6.43
CA PRO A 305 9.93 15.84 7.74
C PRO A 305 8.46 16.21 7.89
N LEU A 306 7.70 15.38 8.60
CA LEU A 306 6.29 15.67 8.88
C LEU A 306 6.15 17.04 9.54
N PRO A 307 5.12 17.81 9.18
CA PRO A 307 4.91 19.15 9.73
C PRO A 307 4.54 19.08 11.21
N ALA A 308 4.84 20.17 11.94
CA ALA A 308 4.62 20.25 13.37
C ALA A 308 3.14 20.11 13.78
N CYS A 309 2.20 20.38 12.86
CA CYS A 309 0.78 20.17 13.12
C CYS A 309 0.40 18.69 13.29
N VAL A 310 1.28 17.74 12.94
CA VAL A 310 1.12 16.28 13.17
C VAL A 310 1.70 15.93 14.53
N GLU A 311 0.84 15.74 15.54
CA GLU A 311 1.28 15.52 16.91
C GLU A 311 1.82 14.12 17.18
N ALA A 312 1.18 13.08 16.59
CA ALA A 312 1.54 11.69 16.78
C ALA A 312 1.28 10.85 15.53
N GLY A 313 1.84 9.67 15.47
CA GLY A 313 1.53 8.74 14.38
C GLY A 313 2.28 7.42 14.42
N ARG A 314 1.86 6.53 13.54
CA ARG A 314 2.46 5.22 13.32
C ARG A 314 2.62 4.96 11.83
N HIS A 315 3.80 4.47 11.47
CA HIS A 315 4.06 3.92 10.16
C HIS A 315 4.39 2.44 10.30
N PHE A 316 3.49 1.57 9.88
CA PHE A 316 3.70 0.12 9.90
C PHE A 316 4.28 -0.33 8.56
N ILE A 317 5.45 -0.94 8.59
CA ILE A 317 6.29 -1.26 7.43
C ILE A 317 6.36 -2.77 7.24
N ALA A 318 6.13 -3.23 6.01
CA ALA A 318 6.29 -4.64 5.64
C ALA A 318 7.77 -5.02 5.56
N SER A 319 8.20 -5.99 6.35
CA SER A 319 9.61 -6.37 6.45
C SER A 319 10.10 -7.33 5.35
N GLN A 320 9.20 -8.13 4.77
CA GLN A 320 9.53 -9.08 3.71
C GLN A 320 9.15 -8.62 2.29
N GLU A 321 8.70 -7.39 2.10
CA GLU A 321 8.44 -6.87 0.76
C GLU A 321 9.76 -6.67 -0.01
N VAL A 322 9.94 -7.43 -1.08
CA VAL A 322 11.19 -7.47 -1.84
C VAL A 322 11.03 -6.97 -3.28
N ARG A 323 9.83 -6.58 -3.70
CA ARG A 323 9.59 -6.04 -5.04
C ARG A 323 10.19 -4.64 -5.16
N MET A 324 11.02 -4.43 -6.18
CA MET A 324 11.66 -3.12 -6.44
C MET A 324 10.66 -1.99 -6.72
N ASN A 325 9.47 -2.34 -7.21
CA ASN A 325 8.41 -1.36 -7.50
C ASN A 325 7.72 -0.84 -6.24
N PHE A 326 8.03 -1.44 -5.08
CA PHE A 326 7.48 -1.10 -3.77
C PHE A 326 8.56 -0.63 -2.79
N PRO A 327 9.40 0.34 -3.17
CA PRO A 327 10.34 0.92 -2.22
C PRO A 327 9.56 1.66 -1.13
N VAL A 328 9.96 1.49 0.11
CA VAL A 328 9.30 2.18 1.22
C VAL A 328 9.75 3.64 1.29
N THR A 329 8.82 4.55 1.48
CA THR A 329 9.14 5.94 1.83
C THR A 329 9.09 6.08 3.34
N ARG A 330 10.27 6.13 3.96
CA ARG A 330 10.42 6.35 5.41
C ARG A 330 9.97 7.76 5.76
N LEU A 331 9.21 7.88 6.83
CA LEU A 331 8.70 9.16 7.32
C LEU A 331 9.54 9.63 8.51
N ARG A 332 9.85 10.93 8.54
CA ARG A 332 10.58 11.56 9.61
C ARG A 332 9.67 12.53 10.37
N SER A 333 9.85 12.61 11.66
CA SER A 333 9.08 13.54 12.49
C SER A 333 9.97 14.09 13.63
N GLU A 334 9.73 15.33 14.01
CA GLU A 334 10.31 15.89 15.23
C GLU A 334 9.51 15.45 16.48
N SER A 335 8.30 14.93 16.28
CA SER A 335 7.48 14.42 17.37
C SER A 335 8.02 13.06 17.86
N THR A 336 8.31 12.97 19.15
CA THR A 336 8.67 11.71 19.81
C THR A 336 7.52 10.71 19.88
N LYS A 337 6.30 11.15 19.60
CA LYS A 337 5.11 10.30 19.53
C LYS A 337 4.88 9.69 18.13
N PHE A 338 5.76 9.95 17.17
CA PHE A 338 5.75 9.29 15.87
C PHE A 338 6.72 8.12 15.89
N LYS A 339 6.25 6.93 15.49
CA LYS A 339 7.07 5.70 15.47
C LYS A 339 6.88 4.96 14.15
N GLU A 340 7.95 4.38 13.63
CA GLU A 340 7.93 3.41 12.55
C GLU A 340 8.13 2.00 13.11
N VAL A 341 7.30 1.05 12.69
CA VAL A 341 7.28 -0.32 13.22
C VAL A 341 7.33 -1.31 12.07
N TYR A 342 8.31 -2.20 12.08
CA TYR A 342 8.37 -3.31 11.12
C TYR A 342 7.45 -4.44 11.56
N PHE A 343 6.54 -4.80 10.66
CA PHE A 343 5.68 -5.96 10.79
C PHE A 343 6.15 -7.08 9.85
N PRO A 344 6.09 -8.35 10.27
CA PRO A 344 6.35 -9.45 9.35
C PRO A 344 5.29 -9.51 8.24
N GLY A 345 5.71 -9.92 7.07
CA GLY A 345 4.87 -10.08 5.90
C GLY A 345 5.21 -9.15 4.77
N MET A 346 4.49 -9.31 3.68
CA MET A 346 4.55 -8.51 2.48
C MET A 346 3.63 -7.29 2.60
N HIS A 347 3.59 -6.46 1.58
CA HIS A 347 2.82 -5.21 1.51
C HIS A 347 1.37 -5.33 2.00
N SER A 348 0.63 -6.29 1.44
CA SER A 348 -0.79 -6.49 1.81
C SER A 348 -0.98 -7.38 3.05
N ASP A 349 0.06 -8.07 3.55
CA ASP A 349 0.03 -8.67 4.89
C ASP A 349 0.00 -7.61 5.99
N VAL A 350 0.51 -6.41 5.69
CA VAL A 350 0.52 -5.28 6.64
C VAL A 350 -0.67 -4.34 6.41
N GLY A 351 -0.98 -4.03 5.16
CA GLY A 351 -2.04 -3.06 4.82
C GLY A 351 -3.42 -3.65 4.56
N GLY A 352 -3.55 -4.98 4.50
CA GLY A 352 -4.77 -5.65 4.05
C GLY A 352 -4.88 -5.72 2.53
N GLY A 353 -5.94 -6.34 2.03
CA GLY A 353 -6.20 -6.51 0.61
C GLY A 353 -6.01 -7.93 0.09
N TYR A 354 -5.58 -8.88 0.93
CA TYR A 354 -5.71 -10.31 0.67
C TYR A 354 -7.02 -10.82 1.27
N GLY A 355 -7.68 -11.71 0.52
CA GLY A 355 -8.82 -12.47 1.01
C GLY A 355 -8.39 -13.77 1.71
N PRO A 356 -9.26 -14.34 2.56
CA PRO A 356 -9.00 -15.65 3.17
C PRO A 356 -8.83 -16.74 2.12
N GLY A 357 -7.70 -17.44 2.16
CA GLY A 357 -7.36 -18.51 1.21
C GLY A 357 -6.61 -18.04 -0.05
N ASP A 358 -6.35 -16.77 -0.21
CA ASP A 358 -5.51 -16.28 -1.30
C ASP A 358 -4.13 -16.96 -1.24
N PHE A 359 -3.68 -17.50 -2.39
CA PHE A 359 -2.47 -18.33 -2.45
C PHE A 359 -2.45 -19.47 -1.42
N GLY A 360 -3.62 -19.92 -0.97
CA GLY A 360 -3.79 -20.94 0.08
C GLY A 360 -3.38 -20.48 1.48
N LYS A 361 -3.21 -19.18 1.71
CA LYS A 361 -2.85 -18.56 2.98
C LYS A 361 -4.07 -18.04 3.73
N GLY A 362 -3.96 -17.87 5.05
CA GLY A 362 -5.05 -17.29 5.86
C GLY A 362 -6.38 -18.00 5.68
N ARG A 363 -6.38 -19.34 5.58
CA ARG A 363 -7.57 -20.13 5.28
C ARG A 363 -8.62 -20.08 6.38
N GLY A 364 -9.88 -20.16 5.97
CA GLY A 364 -11.06 -20.31 6.85
C GLY A 364 -11.83 -19.01 6.99
N SER A 365 -11.24 -17.97 7.54
CA SER A 365 -11.90 -16.68 7.71
C SER A 365 -10.90 -15.54 7.76
N GLN A 366 -11.39 -14.31 7.78
CA GLN A 366 -10.55 -13.12 7.92
C GLN A 366 -9.70 -13.13 9.20
N SER A 367 -10.17 -13.77 10.28
CA SER A 367 -9.40 -13.90 11.53
C SER A 367 -8.07 -14.66 11.35
N SER A 368 -7.88 -15.35 10.22
CA SER A 368 -6.64 -16.02 9.85
C SER A 368 -5.67 -15.16 9.03
N LEU A 369 -6.03 -13.93 8.69
CA LEU A 369 -5.17 -13.03 7.93
C LEU A 369 -4.19 -12.30 8.84
N VAL A 370 -2.92 -12.31 8.49
CA VAL A 370 -1.88 -11.59 9.25
C VAL A 370 -2.19 -10.10 9.38
N SER A 371 -2.83 -9.52 8.38
CA SER A 371 -3.19 -8.09 8.36
C SER A 371 -4.12 -7.64 9.49
N GLN A 372 -4.79 -8.58 10.17
CA GLN A 372 -5.59 -8.30 11.37
C GLN A 372 -4.74 -7.82 12.55
N ILE A 373 -3.50 -8.28 12.63
CA ILE A 373 -2.58 -7.91 13.72
C ILE A 373 -2.18 -6.44 13.63
N PRO A 374 -1.61 -5.93 12.52
CA PRO A 374 -1.36 -4.51 12.38
C PRO A 374 -2.63 -3.66 12.44
N LEU A 375 -3.78 -4.16 11.99
CA LEU A 375 -5.06 -3.46 12.13
C LEU A 375 -5.42 -3.19 13.59
N ALA A 376 -5.39 -4.23 14.44
CA ALA A 376 -5.71 -4.10 15.86
C ALA A 376 -4.74 -3.16 16.59
N HIS A 377 -3.45 -3.24 16.26
CA HIS A 377 -2.45 -2.31 16.79
C HIS A 377 -2.72 -0.86 16.36
N MET A 378 -3.03 -0.63 15.09
CA MET A 378 -3.33 0.73 14.59
C MET A 378 -4.58 1.32 15.25
N PHE A 379 -5.64 0.52 15.40
CA PHE A 379 -6.86 0.94 16.08
C PHE A 379 -6.57 1.37 17.54
N LYS A 380 -5.81 0.57 18.29
CA LYS A 380 -5.43 0.87 19.67
C LYS A 380 -4.62 2.15 19.76
N GLU A 381 -3.56 2.25 18.97
CA GLU A 381 -2.67 3.41 18.93
C GLU A 381 -3.41 4.70 18.54
N ALA A 382 -4.28 4.64 17.55
CA ALA A 382 -5.09 5.78 17.14
C ALA A 382 -6.00 6.27 18.28
N ARG A 383 -6.65 5.36 18.98
CA ARG A 383 -7.49 5.72 20.15
C ARG A 383 -6.66 6.37 21.26
N GLU A 384 -5.51 5.81 21.60
CA GLU A 384 -4.63 6.35 22.64
C GLU A 384 -4.08 7.74 22.32
N HIS A 385 -4.08 8.13 21.03
CA HIS A 385 -3.65 9.44 20.56
C HIS A 385 -4.82 10.38 20.16
N GLY A 386 -6.04 10.07 20.61
CA GLY A 386 -7.16 11.00 20.50
C GLY A 386 -8.02 10.85 19.25
N VAL A 387 -7.90 9.75 18.51
CA VAL A 387 -8.87 9.44 17.46
C VAL A 387 -10.14 8.88 18.11
N PRO A 388 -11.33 9.45 17.83
CA PRO A 388 -12.56 9.12 18.54
C PRO A 388 -13.22 7.82 18.04
N PHE A 389 -12.42 6.76 17.86
CA PHE A 389 -12.99 5.44 17.66
C PHE A 389 -13.76 5.01 18.92
N PRO A 390 -14.95 4.40 18.78
CA PRO A 390 -15.67 3.84 19.92
C PRO A 390 -14.82 2.82 20.67
N PRO A 391 -15.12 2.55 21.95
CA PRO A 391 -14.62 1.36 22.62
C PRO A 391 -14.94 0.12 21.77
N PHE A 392 -13.99 -0.83 21.69
CA PHE A 392 -14.19 -2.04 20.86
C PHE A 392 -15.46 -2.81 21.23
N SER A 393 -15.83 -2.83 22.51
CA SER A 393 -17.07 -3.44 23.01
C SER A 393 -18.34 -2.83 22.42
N GLU A 394 -18.31 -1.57 22.03
CA GLU A 394 -19.46 -0.82 21.51
C GLU A 394 -19.60 -0.90 19.98
N LEU A 395 -18.61 -1.44 19.28
CA LEU A 395 -18.69 -1.66 17.84
C LEU A 395 -19.76 -2.70 17.49
N GLU A 396 -20.36 -2.56 16.32
CA GLU A 396 -21.25 -3.57 15.75
C GLU A 396 -20.52 -4.90 15.54
N GLN A 397 -21.24 -6.02 15.68
CA GLN A 397 -20.62 -7.36 15.59
C GLN A 397 -19.88 -7.57 14.27
N ALA A 398 -20.47 -7.16 13.14
CA ALA A 398 -19.84 -7.28 11.83
C ALA A 398 -18.49 -6.52 11.71
N ILE A 399 -18.34 -5.41 12.46
CA ILE A 399 -17.07 -4.68 12.52
C ILE A 399 -16.11 -5.39 13.47
N LYS A 400 -16.58 -5.90 14.61
CA LYS A 400 -15.73 -6.70 15.52
C LYS A 400 -15.14 -7.91 14.82
N ASP A 401 -15.93 -8.60 14.02
CA ASP A 401 -15.51 -9.77 13.24
C ASP A 401 -14.38 -9.41 12.26
N ASP A 402 -14.38 -8.19 11.72
CA ASP A 402 -13.30 -7.67 10.86
C ASP A 402 -11.96 -7.43 11.61
N TYR A 403 -11.94 -7.48 12.94
CA TYR A 403 -10.75 -7.30 13.79
C TYR A 403 -10.27 -8.60 14.46
N GLU A 404 -11.06 -9.67 14.39
CA GLU A 404 -10.73 -10.92 15.07
C GLU A 404 -9.39 -11.49 14.57
N VAL A 405 -8.64 -12.05 15.53
CA VAL A 405 -7.40 -12.80 15.30
C VAL A 405 -7.59 -14.19 15.88
N ASN A 406 -7.43 -15.23 15.08
CA ASN A 406 -7.59 -16.58 15.58
C ASN A 406 -6.40 -17.06 16.42
N GLN A 407 -6.64 -18.06 17.27
CA GLN A 407 -5.64 -18.56 18.22
C GLN A 407 -4.40 -19.16 17.51
N ASP A 408 -4.62 -19.83 16.39
CA ASP A 408 -3.55 -20.48 15.64
C ASP A 408 -2.59 -19.47 15.03
N LEU A 409 -3.14 -18.39 14.44
CA LEU A 409 -2.33 -17.26 13.93
C LEU A 409 -1.59 -16.58 15.08
N ALA A 410 -2.27 -16.31 16.20
CA ALA A 410 -1.65 -15.68 17.36
C ALA A 410 -0.49 -16.52 17.93
N SER A 411 -0.67 -17.84 17.98
CA SER A 411 0.38 -18.77 18.43
C SER A 411 1.59 -18.76 17.49
N ALA A 412 1.35 -18.83 16.17
CA ALA A 412 2.40 -18.78 15.17
C ALA A 412 3.14 -17.44 15.16
N TRP A 413 2.42 -16.33 15.30
CA TRP A 413 2.98 -14.99 15.46
C TRP A 413 3.88 -14.86 16.69
N ASN A 414 3.41 -15.32 17.85
CA ASN A 414 4.18 -15.26 19.09
C ASN A 414 5.45 -16.12 19.01
N ALA A 415 5.40 -17.27 18.36
CA ALA A 415 6.58 -18.08 18.08
C ALA A 415 7.57 -17.37 17.14
N TYR A 416 7.05 -16.72 16.09
CA TYR A 416 7.86 -15.92 15.19
C TYR A 416 8.57 -14.77 15.91
N THR A 417 7.85 -13.99 16.70
CA THR A 417 8.42 -12.85 17.44
C THR A 417 9.44 -13.28 18.49
N ALA A 418 9.23 -14.44 19.14
CA ALA A 418 10.20 -15.03 20.04
C ALA A 418 11.49 -15.44 19.35
N GLU A 419 11.42 -16.08 18.17
CA GLU A 419 12.59 -16.43 17.35
C GLU A 419 13.28 -15.18 16.78
N LEU A 420 12.52 -14.14 16.43
CA LEU A 420 13.04 -12.89 15.93
C LEU A 420 13.99 -12.23 16.96
N GLY A 421 13.64 -12.24 18.26
CA GLY A 421 14.45 -11.67 19.33
C GLY A 421 14.58 -10.15 19.26
N ASN A 422 15.44 -9.56 20.10
CA ASN A 422 15.56 -8.10 20.30
C ASN A 422 16.94 -7.51 19.99
N SER A 423 17.88 -8.29 19.44
CA SER A 423 19.25 -7.82 19.19
C SER A 423 19.52 -7.61 17.70
N GLY A 424 20.36 -6.65 17.37
CA GLY A 424 20.79 -6.37 16.01
C GLY A 424 19.73 -5.68 15.14
N ASN A 425 19.98 -5.60 13.85
CA ASN A 425 19.12 -4.93 12.90
C ASN A 425 17.79 -5.67 12.70
N ILE A 426 16.71 -4.97 12.94
CA ILE A 426 15.35 -5.51 12.83
C ILE A 426 15.09 -6.10 11.44
N LEU A 427 15.44 -5.38 10.38
CA LEU A 427 15.18 -5.83 9.02
C LEU A 427 15.98 -7.09 8.65
N LYS A 428 17.28 -7.14 9.02
CA LYS A 428 18.09 -8.36 8.84
C LYS A 428 17.47 -9.54 9.60
N ARG A 429 17.03 -9.34 10.85
CA ARG A 429 16.39 -10.40 11.62
C ARG A 429 15.14 -10.96 10.94
N HIS A 430 14.26 -10.07 10.47
CA HIS A 430 13.08 -10.48 9.71
C HIS A 430 13.46 -11.25 8.44
N MET A 431 14.43 -10.72 7.67
CA MET A 431 14.87 -11.34 6.42
C MET A 431 15.66 -12.63 6.64
N GLU A 432 16.40 -12.78 7.75
CA GLU A 432 17.05 -14.03 8.09
C GLU A 432 16.04 -15.16 8.28
N LEU A 433 14.98 -14.94 9.06
CA LEU A 433 13.90 -15.93 9.23
C LEU A 433 13.22 -16.25 7.90
N TYR A 434 12.98 -15.25 7.08
CA TYR A 434 12.40 -15.44 5.74
C TYR A 434 13.31 -16.27 4.82
N TYR A 435 14.61 -15.98 4.77
CA TYR A 435 15.56 -16.71 3.95
C TYR A 435 15.77 -18.15 4.45
N ARG A 436 15.80 -18.39 5.75
CA ARG A 436 15.83 -19.73 6.35
C ARG A 436 14.60 -20.56 5.95
N TRP A 437 13.42 -19.96 6.00
CA TRP A 437 12.18 -20.57 5.54
C TRP A 437 12.22 -20.86 4.02
N ARG A 438 12.59 -19.89 3.20
CA ARG A 438 12.70 -20.08 1.73
C ARG A 438 13.69 -21.18 1.39
N ALA A 439 14.84 -21.24 2.04
CA ALA A 439 15.83 -22.29 1.85
C ALA A 439 15.26 -23.68 2.15
N ALA A 440 14.49 -23.82 3.23
CA ALA A 440 13.83 -25.07 3.59
C ALA A 440 12.72 -25.47 2.59
N ARG A 441 12.06 -24.49 1.95
CA ARG A 441 10.91 -24.73 1.07
C ARG A 441 11.24 -24.77 -0.42
N ILE A 442 12.43 -24.39 -0.85
CA ILE A 442 12.78 -24.33 -2.28
C ILE A 442 12.52 -25.64 -3.04
N LYS A 443 12.69 -26.79 -2.36
CA LYS A 443 12.44 -28.13 -2.93
C LYS A 443 11.14 -28.78 -2.45
N THR A 444 10.50 -28.22 -1.44
CA THR A 444 9.35 -28.83 -0.76
C THR A 444 8.11 -27.93 -0.75
N LEU A 445 8.12 -26.82 -1.47
CA LEU A 445 7.00 -25.87 -1.52
C LEU A 445 5.68 -26.55 -1.88
N GLU A 446 5.68 -27.41 -2.89
CA GLU A 446 4.48 -28.12 -3.37
C GLU A 446 3.92 -29.16 -2.36
N GLN A 447 4.69 -29.47 -1.32
CA GLN A 447 4.26 -30.38 -0.26
C GLN A 447 3.47 -29.66 0.84
N THR A 448 3.56 -28.34 0.92
CA THR A 448 2.87 -27.54 1.95
C THR A 448 1.36 -27.60 1.81
N THR A 449 0.65 -27.47 2.93
CA THR A 449 -0.81 -27.43 2.95
C THR A 449 -1.36 -26.25 2.19
N SER A 450 -0.72 -25.08 2.35
CA SER A 450 -1.11 -23.87 1.65
C SER A 450 -0.99 -23.99 0.13
N PHE A 451 0.12 -24.55 -0.37
CA PHE A 451 0.27 -24.77 -1.81
C PHE A 451 -0.84 -25.69 -2.36
N LYS A 452 -1.13 -26.79 -1.66
CA LYS A 452 -2.17 -27.75 -2.09
C LYS A 452 -3.59 -27.17 -2.02
N ALA A 453 -3.82 -26.23 -1.12
CA ALA A 453 -5.11 -25.54 -0.96
C ALA A 453 -5.30 -24.37 -1.93
N ALA A 454 -4.24 -23.87 -2.56
CA ALA A 454 -4.29 -22.79 -3.50
C ALA A 454 -4.95 -23.20 -4.83
N SER A 455 -5.52 -22.22 -5.56
CA SER A 455 -6.05 -22.45 -6.91
C SER A 455 -4.95 -22.91 -7.86
N ALA A 456 -5.30 -23.57 -8.95
CA ALA A 456 -4.33 -24.04 -9.94
C ALA A 456 -3.47 -22.90 -10.50
N GLN A 457 -4.06 -21.71 -10.69
CA GLN A 457 -3.32 -20.53 -11.14
C GLN A 457 -2.35 -20.04 -10.06
N ALA A 458 -2.78 -19.93 -8.81
CA ALA A 458 -1.92 -19.52 -7.70
C ALA A 458 -0.76 -20.53 -7.48
N GLN A 459 -1.03 -21.84 -7.61
CA GLN A 459 0.03 -22.87 -7.59
C GLN A 459 1.06 -22.63 -8.69
N GLN A 460 0.62 -22.33 -9.91
CA GLN A 460 1.53 -22.02 -11.02
C GLN A 460 2.33 -20.75 -10.75
N ASP A 461 1.70 -19.69 -10.25
CA ASP A 461 2.36 -18.46 -9.89
C ASP A 461 3.43 -18.67 -8.79
N MET A 462 3.12 -19.47 -7.78
CA MET A 462 4.08 -19.85 -6.73
C MET A 462 5.25 -20.70 -7.26
N ARG A 463 5.01 -21.61 -8.25
CA ARG A 463 6.09 -22.34 -8.91
C ARG A 463 7.01 -21.41 -9.70
N ASP A 464 6.43 -20.45 -10.42
CA ASP A 464 7.19 -19.47 -11.19
C ASP A 464 8.02 -18.57 -10.28
N ALA A 465 7.46 -18.12 -9.17
CA ALA A 465 8.16 -17.36 -8.14
C ALA A 465 9.31 -18.17 -7.50
N ASN A 466 9.08 -19.46 -7.20
CA ASN A 466 10.10 -20.33 -6.66
C ASN A 466 11.23 -20.64 -7.66
N ARG A 467 10.91 -20.75 -8.95
CA ARG A 467 11.94 -20.84 -10.01
C ARG A 467 12.76 -19.57 -10.14
N MET A 468 12.15 -18.40 -9.94
CA MET A 468 12.87 -17.14 -9.91
C MET A 468 13.88 -17.09 -8.76
N LEU A 469 13.48 -17.49 -7.55
CA LEU A 469 14.43 -17.61 -6.43
C LEU A 469 15.58 -18.58 -6.75
N SER A 470 15.28 -19.73 -7.34
CA SER A 470 16.32 -20.71 -7.70
C SER A 470 17.32 -20.15 -8.71
N GLY A 471 16.83 -19.37 -9.70
CA GLY A 471 17.68 -18.70 -10.67
C GLY A 471 18.52 -17.58 -10.05
N ASP A 472 17.96 -16.81 -9.13
CA ASP A 472 18.70 -15.80 -8.37
C ASP A 472 19.88 -16.44 -7.59
N LEU A 473 19.61 -17.53 -6.87
CA LEU A 473 20.66 -18.26 -6.12
C LEU A 473 21.73 -18.85 -7.02
N GLU A 474 21.35 -19.36 -8.20
CA GLU A 474 22.31 -19.86 -9.19
C GLU A 474 23.22 -18.73 -9.68
N ALA A 475 22.64 -17.57 -9.99
CA ALA A 475 23.39 -16.40 -10.41
C ALA A 475 24.34 -15.86 -9.31
N LEU A 476 23.92 -15.91 -8.04
CA LEU A 476 24.77 -15.52 -6.90
C LEU A 476 25.95 -16.49 -6.74
N ARG A 477 25.70 -17.80 -6.74
CA ARG A 477 26.76 -18.82 -6.64
C ARG A 477 27.77 -18.72 -7.76
N TYR A 478 27.34 -18.42 -8.98
CA TYR A 478 28.24 -18.18 -10.11
C TYR A 478 29.20 -17.02 -9.85
N ARG A 479 28.76 -15.97 -9.13
CA ARG A 479 29.59 -14.80 -8.80
C ARG A 479 30.39 -14.92 -7.51
N GLU A 480 30.20 -16.01 -6.74
CA GLU A 480 30.80 -16.17 -5.41
C GLU A 480 32.33 -16.28 -5.49
N THR A 481 32.89 -16.92 -6.53
CA THR A 481 34.31 -17.09 -6.67
C THR A 481 34.91 -16.27 -7.82
N PRO A 482 36.14 -15.72 -7.65
CA PRO A 482 36.82 -14.98 -8.72
C PRO A 482 36.99 -15.78 -10.00
N GLU A 483 37.31 -17.08 -9.88
CA GLU A 483 37.50 -17.98 -11.02
C GLU A 483 36.25 -18.11 -11.85
N GLN A 484 35.10 -18.23 -11.23
CA GLN A 484 33.82 -18.31 -11.91
C GLN A 484 33.44 -16.97 -12.58
N ARG A 485 33.81 -15.87 -11.97
CA ARG A 485 33.59 -14.54 -12.55
C ARG A 485 34.44 -14.27 -13.79
N VAL A 486 35.64 -14.82 -13.86
CA VAL A 486 36.60 -14.59 -14.94
C VAL A 486 36.51 -15.67 -16.03
N GLY A 487 36.10 -16.86 -15.70
CA GLY A 487 36.11 -18.02 -16.60
C GLY A 487 34.80 -18.23 -17.38
N GLY A 488 34.80 -18.06 -18.69
CA GLY A 488 33.69 -18.47 -19.54
C GLY A 488 32.36 -17.69 -19.41
N ASP A 489 31.38 -18.09 -20.20
CA ASP A 489 30.03 -17.54 -20.14
C ASP A 489 29.24 -18.11 -18.96
N TYR A 490 28.26 -17.39 -18.48
CA TYR A 490 27.34 -17.89 -17.46
C TYR A 490 26.63 -19.15 -17.98
N PRO A 491 26.81 -20.32 -17.34
CA PRO A 491 26.42 -21.62 -17.94
C PRO A 491 24.92 -21.75 -18.25
N GLN A 492 24.09 -20.91 -17.60
CA GLN A 492 22.65 -20.93 -17.75
C GLN A 492 22.14 -19.83 -18.68
N ALA A 493 23.01 -18.95 -19.17
CA ALA A 493 22.58 -17.80 -20.00
C ALA A 493 21.82 -18.25 -21.27
N GLU A 494 22.23 -19.38 -21.86
CA GLU A 494 21.57 -19.98 -23.02
C GLU A 494 20.21 -20.61 -22.69
N LYS A 495 19.98 -21.06 -21.44
CA LYS A 495 18.70 -21.64 -21.02
C LYS A 495 17.63 -20.61 -20.85
N TYR A 496 18.01 -19.35 -20.72
CA TYR A 496 17.09 -18.26 -20.45
C TYR A 496 16.87 -17.45 -21.70
N SER A 497 16.00 -17.95 -22.58
CA SER A 497 15.47 -17.11 -23.65
C SER A 497 14.87 -15.85 -23.04
N TRP A 498 14.81 -14.74 -23.79
CA TRP A 498 14.19 -13.52 -23.31
C TRP A 498 12.72 -13.73 -22.84
N ARG A 499 12.04 -14.79 -23.31
CA ARG A 499 10.71 -15.21 -22.84
C ARG A 499 10.76 -15.85 -21.45
N ASP A 500 11.83 -16.57 -21.14
CA ASP A 500 12.03 -17.16 -19.80
C ASP A 500 12.60 -16.17 -18.79
N GLN A 501 13.15 -15.06 -19.24
CA GLN A 501 13.66 -13.98 -18.37
C GLN A 501 12.60 -13.37 -17.46
N GLY A 502 11.30 -13.53 -17.78
CA GLY A 502 10.23 -13.24 -16.85
C GLY A 502 10.17 -14.16 -15.63
N ARG A 503 10.92 -15.27 -15.63
CA ARG A 503 10.96 -16.26 -14.54
C ARG A 503 12.21 -16.13 -13.66
N ILE A 504 13.18 -15.31 -14.09
CA ILE A 504 14.43 -15.09 -13.39
C ILE A 504 14.57 -13.61 -13.17
N ASN A 505 15.08 -13.24 -12.01
CA ASN A 505 15.42 -11.87 -11.77
C ASN A 505 16.52 -11.42 -12.73
N ALA A 506 16.17 -10.57 -13.68
CA ALA A 506 17.11 -10.06 -14.67
C ALA A 506 18.27 -9.26 -14.04
N TRP A 507 18.06 -8.74 -12.82
CA TRP A 507 19.12 -8.08 -12.06
C TRP A 507 20.25 -9.03 -11.73
N HIS A 508 19.96 -10.14 -11.04
CA HIS A 508 20.98 -11.12 -10.67
C HIS A 508 21.59 -11.78 -11.90
N LEU A 509 20.79 -12.10 -12.91
CA LEU A 509 21.27 -12.65 -14.16
C LEU A 509 22.21 -11.68 -14.91
N SER A 510 21.83 -10.39 -15.00
CA SER A 510 22.67 -9.36 -15.63
C SER A 510 24.01 -9.20 -14.91
N ARG A 511 23.99 -9.21 -13.57
CA ARG A 511 25.22 -9.14 -12.78
C ARG A 511 26.08 -10.39 -12.94
N ALA A 512 25.48 -11.58 -13.05
CA ALA A 512 26.19 -12.82 -13.30
C ALA A 512 26.86 -12.82 -14.70
N ILE A 513 26.14 -12.38 -15.74
CA ILE A 513 26.68 -12.23 -17.09
C ILE A 513 27.84 -11.22 -17.10
N ASN A 514 27.68 -10.10 -16.39
CA ASN A 514 28.72 -9.07 -16.27
C ASN A 514 29.82 -9.43 -15.25
N ARG A 515 29.70 -10.57 -14.57
CA ARG A 515 30.68 -11.09 -13.60
C ARG A 515 30.98 -10.16 -12.44
N ASN A 516 29.99 -9.41 -12.00
CA ASN A 516 30.10 -8.49 -10.88
C ASN A 516 30.24 -9.24 -9.54
N GLU A 517 30.98 -8.70 -8.62
CA GLU A 517 31.09 -9.22 -7.25
C GLU A 517 29.74 -9.23 -6.53
N LEU A 518 29.62 -10.10 -5.52
CA LEU A 518 28.49 -10.05 -4.60
C LEU A 518 28.58 -8.78 -3.76
N ASP A 519 27.48 -8.11 -3.57
CA ASP A 519 27.39 -7.08 -2.54
C ASP A 519 27.24 -7.71 -1.13
N ALA A 520 27.35 -6.88 -0.08
CA ALA A 520 27.32 -7.36 1.29
C ALA A 520 26.00 -8.08 1.64
N TRP A 521 24.88 -7.62 1.10
CA TRP A 521 23.58 -8.27 1.31
C TRP A 521 23.47 -9.60 0.58
N GLU A 522 23.88 -9.65 -0.67
CA GLU A 522 23.93 -10.87 -1.47
C GLU A 522 24.82 -11.94 -0.83
N ALA A 523 26.02 -11.55 -0.39
CA ALA A 523 26.97 -12.43 0.30
C ALA A 523 26.41 -12.96 1.63
N TRP A 524 25.77 -12.09 2.41
CA TRP A 524 25.12 -12.48 3.67
C TRP A 524 23.95 -13.44 3.43
N ALA A 525 23.06 -13.12 2.49
CA ALA A 525 21.93 -13.97 2.18
C ALA A 525 22.37 -15.35 1.63
N LEU A 526 23.37 -15.37 0.75
CA LEU A 526 23.89 -16.63 0.18
C LEU A 526 24.45 -17.56 1.27
N LYS A 527 25.09 -17.04 2.31
CA LYS A 527 25.53 -17.85 3.48
C LYS A 527 24.35 -18.54 4.16
N ILE A 528 23.21 -17.84 4.31
CA ILE A 528 21.99 -18.42 4.90
C ILE A 528 21.44 -19.55 4.02
N PHE A 529 21.39 -19.35 2.70
CA PHE A 529 20.89 -20.36 1.76
C PHE A 529 21.82 -21.57 1.62
N ASN A 530 23.14 -21.39 1.81
CA ASN A 530 24.11 -22.48 1.74
C ASN A 530 24.14 -23.33 3.03
N ASP A 531 23.88 -22.73 4.18
CA ASP A 531 23.81 -23.41 5.49
C ASP A 531 22.62 -22.90 6.32
N PRO A 532 21.38 -23.22 5.90
CA PRO A 532 20.19 -22.71 6.59
C PRO A 532 20.00 -23.40 7.94
N LYS A 533 20.07 -22.63 9.02
CA LYS A 533 19.68 -23.12 10.34
C LYS A 533 18.19 -23.48 10.34
N PRO A 534 17.79 -24.62 10.92
CA PRO A 534 16.39 -25.02 10.97
C PRO A 534 15.58 -24.00 11.79
N LEU A 535 14.35 -23.76 11.35
CA LEU A 535 13.39 -22.93 12.08
C LEU A 535 12.52 -23.82 12.99
N PRO A 536 12.03 -23.29 14.13
CA PRO A 536 11.02 -23.94 14.92
C PRO A 536 9.76 -24.27 14.08
N PRO A 537 9.05 -25.38 14.35
CA PRO A 537 7.88 -25.79 13.55
C PRO A 537 6.80 -24.70 13.45
N GLU A 538 6.52 -23.96 14.53
CA GLU A 538 5.52 -22.90 14.54
C GLU A 538 5.96 -21.69 13.70
N VAL A 539 7.26 -21.38 13.63
CA VAL A 539 7.79 -20.34 12.74
C VAL A 539 7.72 -20.78 11.29
N MET A 540 8.00 -22.07 11.00
CA MET A 540 7.77 -22.64 9.67
C MET A 540 6.29 -22.53 9.28
N ARG A 541 5.37 -22.89 10.19
CA ARG A 541 3.93 -22.76 9.98
C ARG A 541 3.50 -21.33 9.77
N PHE A 542 4.09 -20.36 10.49
CA PHE A 542 3.80 -18.93 10.28
C PHE A 542 4.02 -18.50 8.84
N PHE A 543 5.14 -18.86 8.25
CA PHE A 543 5.41 -18.57 6.84
C PHE A 543 4.58 -19.43 5.88
N ASP A 544 4.41 -20.72 6.19
CA ASP A 544 3.69 -21.66 5.29
C ASP A 544 2.21 -21.30 5.18
N ASP A 545 1.56 -20.89 6.27
CA ASP A 545 0.11 -20.76 6.33
C ASP A 545 -0.40 -19.31 6.32
N TYR A 546 0.45 -18.33 6.64
CA TYR A 546 -0.03 -16.97 6.87
C TYR A 546 0.67 -15.89 6.03
N ILE A 547 1.98 -16.02 5.75
CA ILE A 547 2.72 -15.01 5.00
C ILE A 547 2.63 -15.27 3.50
N HIS A 548 2.15 -14.28 2.77
CA HIS A 548 2.05 -14.32 1.31
C HIS A 548 3.41 -14.14 0.63
N ASP A 549 3.48 -14.53 -0.64
CA ASP A 549 4.62 -14.25 -1.51
C ASP A 549 4.18 -13.24 -2.58
N SER A 550 4.55 -11.99 -2.42
CA SER A 550 4.11 -10.92 -3.30
C SER A 550 4.70 -10.97 -4.72
N PHE A 551 5.69 -11.83 -4.97
CA PHE A 551 6.12 -12.12 -6.34
C PHE A 551 5.22 -13.10 -7.07
N ALA A 552 4.56 -14.01 -6.35
CA ALA A 552 3.63 -14.94 -6.95
C ALA A 552 2.44 -14.16 -7.53
N GLY A 553 2.24 -14.26 -8.84
CA GLY A 553 1.19 -13.51 -9.53
C GLY A 553 1.44 -12.00 -9.69
N PHE A 554 2.63 -11.50 -9.34
CA PHE A 554 2.94 -10.09 -9.52
C PHE A 554 3.13 -9.72 -10.99
N TYR A 555 2.42 -8.68 -11.41
CA TYR A 555 2.49 -8.07 -12.73
C TYR A 555 2.54 -6.54 -12.58
N MET A 556 3.28 -5.82 -13.44
CA MET A 556 3.49 -4.36 -13.31
C MET A 556 2.19 -3.56 -13.28
N ALA A 557 1.24 -3.96 -14.11
CA ALA A 557 -0.06 -3.32 -14.19
C ALA A 557 -1.05 -3.82 -13.10
N GLY A 558 -0.58 -4.61 -12.14
CA GLY A 558 -1.41 -5.30 -11.18
C GLY A 558 -1.94 -6.65 -11.71
N GLU A 559 -2.75 -7.32 -10.91
CA GLU A 559 -3.42 -8.55 -11.33
C GLU A 559 -4.45 -8.29 -12.43
N VAL A 560 -4.72 -9.30 -13.25
CA VAL A 560 -5.84 -9.26 -14.20
C VAL A 560 -7.14 -9.28 -13.40
N THR A 561 -7.76 -8.11 -13.28
CA THR A 561 -9.01 -7.96 -12.54
C THR A 561 -10.22 -8.39 -13.37
N GLU A 562 -11.37 -8.59 -12.71
CA GLU A 562 -12.63 -8.81 -13.41
C GLU A 562 -12.97 -7.65 -14.36
N TYR A 563 -12.60 -6.42 -14.00
CA TYR A 563 -12.76 -5.27 -14.88
C TYR A 563 -11.91 -5.39 -16.15
N ASP A 564 -10.65 -5.80 -16.06
CA ASP A 564 -9.77 -6.02 -17.22
C ASP A 564 -10.34 -7.07 -18.17
N ARG A 565 -10.93 -8.13 -17.62
CA ARG A 565 -11.62 -9.18 -18.38
C ARG A 565 -12.83 -8.60 -19.15
N ARG A 566 -13.64 -7.78 -18.51
CA ARG A 566 -14.77 -7.10 -19.16
C ARG A 566 -14.33 -6.18 -20.29
N VAL A 567 -13.28 -5.42 -20.07
CA VAL A 567 -12.69 -4.54 -21.09
C VAL A 567 -12.17 -5.37 -22.26
N LYS A 568 -11.49 -6.47 -22.00
CA LYS A 568 -10.99 -7.38 -23.07
C LYS A 568 -12.13 -7.91 -23.93
N VAL A 569 -13.20 -8.43 -23.31
CA VAL A 569 -14.37 -8.90 -24.06
C VAL A 569 -14.99 -7.76 -24.88
N ALA A 570 -15.18 -6.59 -24.29
CA ALA A 570 -15.76 -5.44 -24.98
C ALA A 570 -14.92 -4.99 -26.21
N GLN A 571 -13.61 -5.17 -26.15
CA GLN A 571 -12.71 -4.91 -27.27
C GLN A 571 -12.80 -6.00 -28.35
N VAL A 572 -12.78 -7.27 -27.96
CA VAL A 572 -12.74 -8.41 -28.86
C VAL A 572 -14.06 -8.53 -29.65
N VAL A 573 -15.21 -8.36 -28.99
CA VAL A 573 -16.53 -8.50 -29.65
C VAL A 573 -16.82 -7.43 -30.71
N LYS A 574 -16.04 -6.35 -30.73
CA LYS A 574 -16.13 -5.29 -31.78
C LYS A 574 -15.33 -5.63 -33.04
N GLN A 575 -14.51 -6.66 -33.00
CA GLN A 575 -13.65 -7.05 -34.12
C GLN A 575 -14.35 -8.03 -35.07
N ASP A 576 -13.86 -8.13 -36.30
CA ASP A 576 -14.34 -9.15 -37.23
C ASP A 576 -13.82 -10.53 -36.78
N ARG A 577 -14.75 -11.46 -36.50
CA ARG A 577 -14.44 -12.82 -36.06
C ARG A 577 -13.40 -13.53 -36.95
N ARG A 578 -13.43 -13.24 -38.25
CA ARG A 578 -12.49 -13.87 -39.22
C ARG A 578 -11.05 -13.46 -39.08
N ARG A 579 -10.80 -12.38 -38.33
CA ARG A 579 -9.44 -11.86 -38.03
C ARG A 579 -8.96 -12.27 -36.66
N LEU A 580 -9.80 -12.97 -35.90
CA LEU A 580 -9.46 -13.39 -34.53
C LEU A 580 -8.89 -14.80 -34.57
N GLU A 581 -7.86 -15.03 -33.78
CA GLU A 581 -7.18 -16.32 -33.63
C GLU A 581 -6.94 -16.64 -32.14
N GLY A 582 -6.70 -17.91 -31.85
CA GLY A 582 -6.30 -18.35 -30.52
C GLY A 582 -7.25 -17.88 -29.40
N PHE A 583 -6.70 -17.24 -28.40
CA PHE A 583 -7.43 -16.78 -27.22
C PHE A 583 -8.53 -15.77 -27.56
N ASP A 584 -8.28 -14.80 -28.44
CA ASP A 584 -9.26 -13.78 -28.79
C ASP A 584 -10.49 -14.35 -29.51
N LEU A 585 -10.29 -15.38 -30.35
CA LEU A 585 -11.39 -16.10 -30.98
C LEU A 585 -12.24 -16.84 -29.93
N LYS A 586 -11.60 -17.50 -28.97
CA LYS A 586 -12.28 -18.17 -27.84
C LYS A 586 -13.13 -17.19 -27.01
N VAL A 587 -12.57 -16.02 -26.70
CA VAL A 587 -13.29 -14.94 -25.98
C VAL A 587 -14.50 -14.47 -26.78
N TYR A 588 -14.33 -14.25 -28.08
CA TYR A 588 -15.43 -13.81 -28.96
C TYR A 588 -16.59 -14.82 -29.00
N ASP A 589 -16.25 -16.08 -29.22
CA ASP A 589 -17.24 -17.15 -29.35
C ASP A 589 -18.02 -17.35 -28.05
N LEU A 590 -17.33 -17.32 -26.89
CA LEU A 590 -17.98 -17.42 -25.58
C LEU A 590 -18.86 -16.20 -25.27
N ALA A 591 -18.40 -15.01 -25.59
CA ALA A 591 -19.20 -13.79 -25.43
C ALA A 591 -20.48 -13.81 -26.27
N LYS A 592 -20.39 -14.28 -27.54
CA LYS A 592 -21.56 -14.43 -28.41
C LYS A 592 -22.52 -15.53 -27.93
N LYS A 593 -22.01 -16.62 -27.39
CA LYS A 593 -22.82 -17.67 -26.76
C LYS A 593 -23.55 -17.14 -25.51
N THR A 594 -22.87 -16.33 -24.70
CA THR A 594 -23.46 -15.67 -23.53
C THR A 594 -24.57 -14.70 -23.95
N GLU A 595 -24.33 -13.87 -24.98
CA GLU A 595 -25.34 -12.94 -25.52
C GLU A 595 -26.59 -13.69 -26.02
N ALA A 596 -26.39 -14.81 -26.72
CA ALA A 596 -27.47 -15.66 -27.16
C ALA A 596 -28.29 -16.25 -26.00
N ALA A 597 -27.61 -16.74 -24.94
CA ALA A 597 -28.24 -17.27 -23.74
C ALA A 597 -29.08 -16.21 -23.01
N VAL A 598 -28.55 -15.00 -22.85
CA VAL A 598 -29.28 -13.86 -22.27
C VAL A 598 -30.52 -13.50 -23.08
N ASN A 599 -30.41 -13.47 -24.39
CA ASN A 599 -31.54 -13.18 -25.29
C ASN A 599 -32.61 -14.27 -25.22
N ARG A 600 -32.24 -15.55 -25.14
CA ARG A 600 -33.18 -16.67 -24.92
C ARG A 600 -33.89 -16.55 -23.57
N LYS A 601 -33.15 -16.23 -22.49
CA LYS A 601 -33.71 -15.98 -21.15
C LYS A 601 -34.75 -14.84 -21.19
N LYS A 602 -34.41 -13.72 -21.81
CA LYS A 602 -35.34 -12.58 -21.97
C LYS A 602 -36.60 -12.95 -22.76
N ALA A 603 -36.48 -13.85 -23.73
CA ALA A 603 -37.61 -14.36 -24.53
C ALA A 603 -38.36 -15.50 -23.81
N SER A 604 -38.09 -15.80 -22.57
CA SER A 604 -38.67 -16.90 -21.79
C SER A 604 -38.57 -18.27 -22.47
N LYS A 605 -37.51 -18.48 -23.25
CA LYS A 605 -37.22 -19.77 -23.88
C LYS A 605 -36.47 -20.69 -22.95
N GLU A 606 -36.70 -22.00 -23.11
CA GLU A 606 -35.95 -23.01 -22.37
C GLU A 606 -34.46 -22.90 -22.64
N LEU A 607 -33.67 -22.98 -21.56
CA LEU A 607 -32.23 -22.87 -21.58
C LEU A 607 -31.61 -24.23 -21.19
N SER A 608 -30.51 -24.60 -21.83
CA SER A 608 -29.65 -25.67 -21.32
C SER A 608 -28.99 -25.26 -20.00
N SER A 609 -28.45 -26.21 -19.24
CA SER A 609 -27.75 -25.93 -18.00
C SER A 609 -26.57 -24.95 -18.20
N GLU A 610 -25.84 -25.10 -19.30
CA GLU A 610 -24.74 -24.21 -19.67
C GLU A 610 -25.25 -22.79 -20.00
N GLU A 611 -26.31 -22.68 -20.81
CA GLU A 611 -26.90 -21.39 -21.14
C GLU A 611 -27.48 -20.69 -19.89
N ALA A 612 -28.09 -21.46 -19.00
CA ALA A 612 -28.58 -20.91 -17.70
C ALA A 612 -27.46 -20.35 -16.85
N ALA A 613 -26.33 -21.05 -16.76
CA ALA A 613 -25.13 -20.57 -16.05
C ALA A 613 -24.56 -19.30 -16.70
N LEU A 614 -24.40 -19.29 -18.03
CA LEU A 614 -23.93 -18.11 -18.76
C LEU A 614 -24.86 -16.90 -18.56
N ALA A 615 -26.17 -17.11 -18.64
CA ALA A 615 -27.13 -16.03 -18.45
C ALA A 615 -27.21 -15.53 -17.01
N ALA A 616 -27.00 -16.38 -16.02
CA ALA A 616 -26.93 -16.00 -14.61
C ALA A 616 -25.71 -15.12 -14.32
N GLU A 617 -24.52 -15.54 -14.77
CA GLU A 617 -23.28 -14.77 -14.59
C GLU A 617 -23.31 -13.43 -15.33
N ALA A 618 -23.93 -13.38 -16.51
CA ALA A 618 -24.06 -12.15 -17.28
C ALA A 618 -24.84 -11.05 -16.53
N GLU A 619 -25.70 -11.39 -15.57
CA GLU A 619 -26.40 -10.41 -14.72
C GLU A 619 -25.43 -9.59 -13.89
N TYR A 620 -24.29 -10.16 -13.53
CA TYR A 620 -23.23 -9.47 -12.78
C TYR A 620 -22.23 -8.76 -13.69
N GLY A 621 -22.50 -8.71 -14.99
CA GLY A 621 -21.62 -8.08 -15.97
C GLY A 621 -20.30 -8.81 -16.15
N THR A 622 -20.21 -10.07 -15.73
CA THR A 622 -19.00 -10.88 -15.93
C THR A 622 -18.81 -11.16 -17.40
N PRO A 623 -17.74 -10.66 -18.03
CA PRO A 623 -17.54 -10.81 -19.47
C PRO A 623 -17.19 -12.25 -19.88
N TYR A 624 -16.75 -13.03 -18.93
CA TYR A 624 -16.31 -14.40 -19.09
C TYR A 624 -16.90 -15.26 -17.95
N PRO A 625 -18.19 -15.61 -18.05
CA PRO A 625 -18.95 -16.17 -16.92
C PRO A 625 -18.37 -17.47 -16.37
N ILE A 626 -17.78 -18.31 -17.22
CA ILE A 626 -17.17 -19.59 -16.85
C ILE A 626 -15.68 -19.52 -17.20
N MET A 627 -14.98 -18.53 -16.62
CA MET A 627 -13.56 -18.35 -16.84
C MET A 627 -12.76 -19.34 -16.00
N THR A 628 -11.98 -20.18 -16.69
CA THR A 628 -11.07 -21.13 -16.04
C THR A 628 -9.75 -20.46 -15.68
N ASP A 629 -8.95 -21.14 -14.83
CA ASP A 629 -7.58 -20.71 -14.55
C ASP A 629 -6.71 -20.69 -15.82
N GLU A 630 -6.98 -21.55 -16.77
CA GLU A 630 -6.32 -21.55 -18.10
C GLU A 630 -6.65 -20.29 -18.90
N ASP A 631 -7.92 -19.88 -18.91
CA ASP A 631 -8.33 -18.63 -19.57
C ASP A 631 -7.65 -17.41 -18.94
N THR A 632 -7.51 -17.38 -17.61
CA THR A 632 -6.78 -16.35 -16.91
C THR A 632 -5.29 -16.36 -17.26
N LYS A 633 -4.70 -17.55 -17.40
CA LYS A 633 -3.32 -17.71 -17.85
C LYS A 633 -3.12 -17.19 -19.27
N ASP A 634 -4.05 -17.46 -20.17
CA ASP A 634 -4.02 -16.98 -21.55
C ASP A 634 -4.09 -15.45 -21.62
N MET A 635 -4.96 -14.81 -20.83
CA MET A 635 -4.99 -13.35 -20.72
C MET A 635 -3.67 -12.79 -20.19
N ARG A 636 -3.10 -13.42 -19.17
CA ARG A 636 -1.79 -13.04 -18.61
C ARG A 636 -0.68 -13.24 -19.65
N SER A 637 -0.73 -14.33 -20.41
CA SER A 637 0.25 -14.61 -21.47
C SER A 637 0.16 -13.61 -22.62
N ALA A 638 -1.02 -13.18 -23.01
CA ALA A 638 -1.19 -12.11 -23.99
C ALA A 638 -0.66 -10.74 -23.51
N ALA A 639 -0.74 -10.49 -22.20
CA ALA A 639 -0.14 -9.29 -21.58
C ALA A 639 1.39 -9.41 -21.36
N ILE A 640 1.98 -10.59 -21.50
CA ILE A 640 3.37 -10.92 -21.12
C ILE A 640 4.43 -10.13 -21.89
N THR A 641 4.17 -9.67 -23.11
CA THR A 641 5.15 -8.82 -23.83
C THR A 641 5.47 -7.54 -23.06
N THR A 642 4.46 -6.99 -22.41
CA THR A 642 4.61 -5.84 -21.51
C THR A 642 5.14 -6.30 -20.13
N GLN A 643 4.78 -7.48 -19.69
CA GLN A 643 5.13 -8.07 -18.38
C GLN A 643 6.55 -8.62 -18.28
N THR A 644 7.15 -9.06 -19.39
CA THR A 644 8.55 -9.54 -19.38
C THR A 644 9.51 -8.42 -18.97
N MET A 645 9.24 -7.20 -19.40
CA MET A 645 9.98 -6.02 -18.95
C MET A 645 9.79 -5.77 -17.46
N THR A 646 8.61 -5.99 -16.95
CA THR A 646 8.23 -5.72 -15.56
C THR A 646 8.87 -6.67 -14.57
N ARG A 647 8.90 -7.95 -14.88
CA ARG A 647 9.58 -8.94 -14.03
C ARG A 647 11.09 -8.75 -14.02
N ARG A 648 11.67 -8.21 -15.09
CA ARG A 648 13.07 -7.79 -15.12
C ARG A 648 13.38 -6.72 -14.09
N GLU A 649 12.42 -5.91 -13.78
CA GLU A 649 12.55 -4.73 -12.95
C GLU A 649 11.92 -4.90 -11.57
N GLY A 650 11.19 -5.99 -11.37
CA GLY A 650 10.51 -6.28 -10.12
C GLY A 650 11.43 -6.55 -8.93
N GLY A 651 12.75 -6.47 -9.10
CA GLY A 651 13.72 -6.88 -8.09
C GLY A 651 13.89 -8.39 -8.05
N GLY A 652 14.18 -8.95 -6.89
CA GLY A 652 14.31 -10.39 -6.69
C GLY A 652 14.26 -10.73 -5.21
N TYR A 653 14.35 -12.03 -4.93
CA TYR A 653 14.30 -12.50 -3.55
C TYR A 653 15.55 -12.15 -2.73
N ILE A 654 16.68 -11.99 -3.41
CA ILE A 654 17.97 -11.73 -2.76
C ILE A 654 18.37 -10.28 -3.05
N ILE A 655 17.54 -9.39 -2.59
CA ILE A 655 17.77 -7.95 -2.69
C ILE A 655 17.20 -7.27 -1.46
N LEU A 656 17.88 -6.24 -0.99
CA LEU A 656 17.33 -5.41 0.05
C LEU A 656 16.26 -4.49 -0.52
N ARG A 657 15.12 -4.40 0.16
CA ARG A 657 14.04 -3.51 -0.23
C ARG A 657 14.52 -2.08 -0.36
N GLY A 658 14.16 -1.43 -1.46
CA GLY A 658 14.45 -0.02 -1.67
C GLY A 658 13.80 0.85 -0.59
N ASN A 659 14.55 1.84 -0.11
CA ASN A 659 14.12 2.78 0.91
C ASN A 659 14.41 4.20 0.42
N TYR A 660 13.42 5.09 0.50
CA TYR A 660 13.62 6.48 0.10
C TYR A 660 14.37 7.25 1.18
N PRO A 661 15.58 7.73 0.87
CA PRO A 661 16.39 8.47 1.78
C PRO A 661 15.88 9.89 1.98
N GLU A 662 16.44 10.54 2.95
CA GLU A 662 16.06 11.84 3.46
C GLU A 662 16.11 13.02 2.49
N SER A 663 16.84 12.93 1.39
CA SER A 663 17.22 14.09 0.60
C SER A 663 16.76 14.08 -0.86
N GLY A 664 15.61 13.53 -1.17
CA GLY A 664 15.00 13.73 -2.48
C GLY A 664 15.67 13.01 -3.66
N ILE A 665 15.38 13.46 -4.87
CA ILE A 665 15.68 12.83 -6.16
C ILE A 665 17.16 12.46 -6.35
N ILE A 666 18.07 13.39 -6.08
CA ILE A 666 19.51 13.20 -6.35
C ILE A 666 20.10 12.10 -5.47
N ARG A 667 19.78 12.10 -4.18
CA ARG A 667 20.29 11.11 -3.25
C ARG A 667 19.68 9.74 -3.49
N ARG A 668 18.43 9.68 -3.90
CA ARG A 668 17.83 8.43 -4.31
C ARG A 668 18.54 7.82 -5.52
N SER A 669 18.88 8.62 -6.51
CA SER A 669 19.62 8.14 -7.68
C SER A 669 20.99 7.59 -7.31
N ILE A 670 21.67 8.20 -6.35
CA ILE A 670 22.93 7.69 -5.80
C ILE A 670 22.66 6.37 -5.09
N TYR A 671 21.68 6.34 -4.21
CA TYR A 671 21.26 5.19 -3.45
C TYR A 671 20.87 4.00 -4.33
N GLU A 672 20.10 4.21 -5.40
CA GLU A 672 19.78 3.15 -6.35
C GLU A 672 20.99 2.66 -7.15
N LYS A 673 21.94 3.54 -7.44
CA LYS A 673 23.20 3.14 -8.02
C LYS A 673 23.99 2.23 -7.06
N GLU A 674 23.97 2.55 -5.80
CA GLU A 674 24.65 1.78 -4.77
C GLU A 674 23.99 0.44 -4.52
N LEU A 675 22.67 0.37 -4.60
CA LEU A 675 21.92 -0.86 -4.43
C LEU A 675 21.92 -1.79 -5.62
N HIS A 676 21.79 -1.22 -6.80
CA HIS A 676 21.33 -1.95 -7.97
C HIS A 676 22.30 -1.92 -9.14
N ARG A 677 23.34 -1.14 -9.06
CA ARG A 677 24.44 -1.21 -10.01
C ARG A 677 25.64 -1.78 -9.30
N ASP A 678 26.52 -2.36 -10.10
CA ASP A 678 27.89 -2.41 -9.63
C ASP A 678 28.36 -1.00 -9.48
N PRO A 679 28.39 -0.57 -8.27
CA PRO A 679 28.70 0.80 -8.03
C PRO A 679 30.13 1.10 -8.33
N LEU A 680 30.94 0.10 -8.47
CA LEU A 680 32.39 0.20 -8.58
C LEU A 680 32.85 0.18 -10.00
N ALA A 681 31.98 -0.06 -10.98
CA ALA A 681 32.35 0.04 -12.39
C ALA A 681 32.83 1.48 -12.67
N GLY A 682 34.14 1.65 -12.76
CA GLY A 682 34.80 2.92 -13.04
C GLY A 682 35.13 3.82 -11.85
N VAL A 683 35.09 3.31 -10.61
CA VAL A 683 35.49 4.04 -9.41
C VAL A 683 36.85 3.53 -8.91
N GLU A 684 37.73 4.43 -8.54
CA GLU A 684 39.06 4.12 -7.99
C GLU A 684 38.97 3.34 -6.66
N ALA A 685 39.95 2.48 -6.41
CA ALA A 685 39.96 1.57 -5.26
C ALA A 685 39.72 2.25 -3.90
N ASP A 686 40.25 3.46 -3.71
CA ASP A 686 40.09 4.20 -2.44
C ASP A 686 38.65 4.68 -2.18
N LYS A 687 37.85 4.81 -3.23
CA LYS A 687 36.43 5.16 -3.11
C LYS A 687 35.55 3.95 -2.85
N ASN A 688 36.08 2.76 -3.04
CA ASN A 688 35.38 1.51 -2.85
C ASN A 688 35.20 1.21 -1.35
N ILE A 689 36.22 1.45 -0.55
CA ILE A 689 36.18 1.26 0.92
C ILE A 689 35.18 2.23 1.55
N ALA A 690 35.29 3.51 1.23
CA ALA A 690 34.35 4.52 1.72
C ALA A 690 32.90 4.26 1.31
N ARG A 691 32.70 3.48 0.28
CA ARG A 691 31.43 3.13 -0.28
C ARG A 691 30.84 1.83 0.24
N GLU A 692 31.66 0.82 0.52
CA GLU A 692 31.25 -0.31 1.33
C GLU A 692 30.86 0.16 2.73
N GLU A 693 31.60 1.08 3.32
CA GLU A 693 31.24 1.75 4.57
C GLU A 693 29.95 2.57 4.44
N ALA A 694 29.78 3.32 3.37
CA ALA A 694 28.54 4.08 3.10
C ALA A 694 27.34 3.15 2.79
N PHE A 695 27.60 2.03 2.13
CA PHE A 695 26.60 1.00 1.88
C PHE A 695 26.21 0.29 3.17
N GLU A 696 27.18 -0.08 4.00
CA GLU A 696 26.92 -0.63 5.33
C GLU A 696 26.25 0.39 6.24
N LEU A 697 26.65 1.64 6.20
CA LEU A 697 26.00 2.74 6.91
C LEU A 697 24.55 2.99 6.45
N VAL A 698 24.25 2.85 5.17
CA VAL A 698 22.89 3.05 4.64
C VAL A 698 21.98 1.82 4.88
N TRP A 699 22.58 0.62 5.00
CA TRP A 699 21.83 -0.64 4.99
C TRP A 699 22.15 -1.56 6.14
N SER A 700 23.23 -1.24 6.89
CA SER A 700 23.60 -2.06 8.01
C SER A 700 22.66 -1.83 9.18
N ASP A 701 22.73 -2.78 10.05
CA ASP A 701 22.16 -2.75 11.36
C ASP A 701 22.56 -1.49 12.11
N ASP A 702 23.72 -0.97 11.78
CA ASP A 702 24.34 0.16 12.46
C ASP A 702 23.60 1.47 12.21
N ILE A 703 22.96 1.70 11.07
CA ILE A 703 22.10 2.89 10.95
C ILE A 703 20.89 2.83 11.83
N GLN A 704 20.25 1.68 11.96
CA GLN A 704 19.15 1.59 12.89
C GLN A 704 19.63 1.63 14.32
N ALA A 705 20.78 1.02 14.61
CA ALA A 705 21.43 1.12 15.89
C ALA A 705 21.98 2.52 16.15
N ASP A 706 22.58 3.18 15.15
CA ASP A 706 23.09 4.55 15.27
C ASP A 706 21.98 5.59 15.29
N LEU A 707 20.89 5.40 14.55
CA LEU A 707 19.68 6.21 14.67
C LEU A 707 19.03 6.04 16.04
N PHE A 708 19.07 4.82 16.57
CA PHE A 708 18.64 4.50 17.91
C PHE A 708 19.55 5.11 18.97
N LEU A 709 20.85 5.00 18.81
CA LEU A 709 21.85 5.60 19.70
C LEU A 709 21.89 7.13 19.64
N LEU A 710 21.67 7.72 18.46
CA LEU A 710 21.53 9.16 18.28
C LEU A 710 20.25 9.68 18.93
N ALA A 711 19.13 8.98 18.74
CA ALA A 711 17.88 9.31 19.40
C ALA A 711 17.97 9.15 20.94
N ALA A 712 18.68 8.13 21.42
CA ALA A 712 18.93 7.91 22.82
C ALA A 712 19.87 8.96 23.44
N ARG A 713 20.89 9.41 22.71
CA ARG A 713 21.78 10.51 23.11
C ARG A 713 21.05 11.86 23.18
N ASP A 714 20.21 12.15 22.18
CA ASP A 714 19.42 13.38 22.13
C ASP A 714 18.31 13.42 23.19
N ALA A 715 17.79 12.25 23.59
CA ALA A 715 16.80 12.11 24.66
C ALA A 715 17.41 12.12 26.06
N GLY A 716 18.75 12.21 26.20
CA GLY A 716 19.44 12.20 27.51
C GLY A 716 19.36 10.86 28.24
N SER A 717 18.92 9.78 27.56
CA SER A 717 18.90 8.43 28.14
C SER A 717 20.23 7.73 27.91
N HIS A 718 20.75 7.12 28.95
CA HIS A 718 22.06 6.46 28.91
C HIS A 718 21.97 4.94 28.67
N SER A 719 20.79 4.39 28.34
CA SER A 719 20.63 2.95 28.16
C SER A 719 19.73 2.60 27.02
N PRO A 720 20.20 1.79 26.05
CA PRO A 720 19.34 1.22 24.97
C PRO A 720 18.21 0.33 25.51
N VAL A 721 18.32 -0.16 26.74
CA VAL A 721 17.33 -1.04 27.37
C VAL A 721 16.08 -0.28 27.81
N GLU A 722 16.22 0.99 28.24
CA GLU A 722 15.05 1.81 28.60
C GLU A 722 14.16 2.17 27.40
N VAL A 723 14.77 2.36 26.24
CA VAL A 723 13.99 2.65 25.01
C VAL A 723 13.28 1.40 24.50
N ALA A 724 13.84 0.21 24.72
CA ALA A 724 13.18 -1.05 24.39
C ALA A 724 11.95 -1.32 25.28
N ASN A 725 11.98 -0.85 26.54
CA ASN A 725 10.86 -0.98 27.47
C ASN A 725 9.71 0.01 27.19
N GLU A 726 9.99 1.15 26.56
CA GLU A 726 8.92 2.04 26.05
C GLU A 726 8.17 1.44 24.85
N THR A 727 8.69 0.35 24.29
CA THR A 727 8.09 -0.38 23.17
C THR A 727 7.23 -1.57 23.54
N GLU A 728 6.98 -1.81 24.80
CA GLU A 728 5.77 -2.54 25.15
C GLU A 728 4.55 -1.71 24.70
N MET A 729 4.44 -1.58 23.39
CA MET A 729 3.18 -1.28 22.76
C MET A 729 2.25 -2.47 23.01
N ALA A 730 1.88 -2.56 24.24
CA ALA A 730 0.76 -3.37 24.64
C ALA A 730 -0.50 -2.80 24.01
#